data_2601dd43f5da9e8759bfc7534d759ba0
#
_entry.id   2601dd43f5da9e8759bfc7534d759ba0
#
_cell.length_a   1.000
_cell.length_b   1.000
_cell.length_c   1.000
_cell.angle_alpha   90.00
_cell.angle_beta   90.00
_cell.angle_gamma   90.00
#
_symmetry.space_group_name_H-M   'P 1'
#
loop_
_entity.id
_entity.type
_entity.pdbx_description
1 polymer ?
#
loop_
_entity_poly.entity_id
_entity_poly.type
_entity_poly.pdbx_seq_one_letter_code
_entity_poly.pdbx_strand_id
1 'polypeptide(L)'
;DEISGLSPAISIDQKSHSNNPRSTVATITEIYDYLRVLFARIGHPHCLVCNREIKKLSNEEILETIISSVTHGKTETSRRMTDDVGRKAMGVSVNKTKVRIFAPVVVGRKGEYYQMLYDYLGRGYETVKIDGHIKKLRERIDLEKNKKHDIDILIDEFFVSEFRNNPKGVRERLSEAVERAIHVSGGLLKIEDPRGEKLQSVRFMCPYDGYAYPEVEPRLFSFNSPYGACPACNGLGTENIFSEETCAVCNGARVRPEALHVLIDGKSIVDVVNLSIMAAAEFFDGLKLSEKEKNIAKAVLREIESRLRFMLNVGIEYLTLDRKAYTLSGGEAQRIRLASQLGSGLVGALYVLDEPTIGLHQRDNDRLVKTLLHLRDLGNTILVVEHDEDTIFASDYIVDIGPGAGVHGGRIVVADYLEPLLLAEKNDSGSLTLSYLRGETKIEMPPARRNIDKGKLGIKGGNIFNIKNLNADIPLGRLVAVTGVSGSGKSSLLYEIIHKNLSARLEKRHRTNETFNCSSFTGTEYVSRTVLIDQSPIGRTPRSNSMTYTGAWTFIRELFAETMEARARGWKASRFSFNVRGGRCEACQGNGEIAVEMHFLPTVYVPCEVCGGRRFMKETLEIRYKNKNVYEILQMTVEEGLQFFGDIPAVHDRLKTLSDVGLGYLEFGQSATTLSGGEAQRVKISSELYRPDTHRTVFLLDEPTVGLHYGDVRKLIEILQKLVDHGNTVVVIEHNLDLIKCADYVIDMGPEGGDGGGDIIARGXXXXTHNEKSYTGKYLKKTLKK
;
A
#
# COMPACT_ATOMS: atom_id res chain seq x y z
N ASP A 1 16.16 -37.49 7.34
CA ASP A 1 16.10 -36.82 8.66
C ASP A 1 14.65 -36.44 8.97
N GLU A 2 14.30 -36.26 10.22
CA GLU A 2 12.94 -35.99 10.67
C GLU A 2 12.92 -34.78 11.61
N ILE A 3 11.88 -33.91 11.48
CA ILE A 3 11.60 -32.84 12.43
C ILE A 3 10.18 -33.08 12.97
N SER A 4 10.05 -33.14 14.29
CA SER A 4 8.78 -33.39 14.95
C SER A 4 8.47 -32.30 15.99
N GLY A 5 7.22 -32.24 16.43
CA GLY A 5 6.77 -31.33 17.48
C GLY A 5 6.57 -29.88 17.04
N LEU A 6 6.55 -29.61 15.72
CA LEU A 6 6.33 -28.26 15.22
C LEU A 6 4.86 -27.84 15.34
N SER A 7 4.63 -26.64 15.87
CA SER A 7 3.33 -25.97 15.82
C SER A 7 3.02 -25.54 14.38
N PRO A 8 1.75 -25.29 14.03
CA PRO A 8 1.43 -24.69 12.74
C PRO A 8 2.28 -23.43 12.52
N ALA A 9 3.04 -23.39 11.41
CA ALA A 9 4.01 -22.33 11.17
C ALA A 9 3.49 -21.31 10.15
N ILE A 10 3.66 -20.02 10.47
CA ILE A 10 3.33 -18.89 9.62
C ILE A 10 4.63 -18.15 9.30
N SER A 11 5.08 -18.22 8.05
CA SER A 11 6.28 -17.52 7.60
C SER A 11 5.89 -16.17 6.98
N ILE A 12 6.54 -15.09 7.40
CA ILE A 12 6.34 -13.74 6.90
C ILE A 12 7.68 -13.20 6.40
N ASP A 13 7.90 -13.33 5.08
CA ASP A 13 9.13 -12.90 4.41
C ASP A 13 8.95 -11.57 3.66
N GLN A 14 10.05 -11.03 3.15
CA GLN A 14 10.08 -9.77 2.41
C GLN A 14 9.82 -9.92 0.90
N LYS A 15 10.06 -11.10 0.34
CA LYS A 15 10.25 -11.28 -1.12
C LYS A 15 8.97 -11.33 -1.95
N SER A 16 7.82 -11.54 -1.38
CA SER A 16 6.61 -11.74 -2.16
C SER A 16 5.79 -10.47 -2.35
N HIS A 17 6.23 -9.60 -3.26
CA HIS A 17 5.38 -8.49 -3.72
C HIS A 17 4.29 -9.06 -4.63
N SER A 18 3.05 -8.68 -4.36
CA SER A 18 1.96 -8.97 -5.29
C SER A 18 2.10 -8.05 -6.51
N ASN A 19 2.40 -8.62 -7.65
CA ASN A 19 2.44 -7.88 -8.92
C ASN A 19 1.04 -7.66 -9.51
N ASN A 20 0.00 -8.10 -8.80
CA ASN A 20 -1.38 -7.92 -9.23
C ASN A 20 -1.78 -6.44 -9.09
N PRO A 21 -2.08 -5.72 -10.18
CA PRO A 21 -2.42 -4.30 -10.12
C PRO A 21 -3.73 -4.00 -9.36
N ARG A 22 -4.50 -5.03 -9.06
CA ARG A 22 -5.75 -4.90 -8.31
C ARG A 22 -5.58 -5.02 -6.80
N SER A 23 -4.43 -5.53 -6.31
CA SER A 23 -4.16 -5.69 -4.88
C SER A 23 -3.86 -4.35 -4.21
N THR A 24 -4.54 -4.09 -3.09
CA THR A 24 -4.35 -2.89 -2.25
C THR A 24 -4.18 -3.29 -0.79
N VAL A 25 -3.78 -2.36 0.07
CA VAL A 25 -3.70 -2.56 1.51
C VAL A 25 -5.02 -3.15 2.03
N ALA A 26 -6.15 -2.52 1.68
CA ALA A 26 -7.48 -2.97 2.12
C ALA A 26 -7.83 -4.40 1.68
N THR A 27 -7.37 -4.82 0.48
CA THR A 27 -7.66 -6.19 -0.01
C THR A 27 -6.75 -7.23 0.66
N ILE A 28 -5.48 -6.91 0.89
CA ILE A 28 -4.52 -7.83 1.55
C ILE A 28 -4.92 -8.08 3.01
N THR A 29 -5.45 -7.05 3.69
CA THR A 29 -5.88 -7.11 5.09
C THR A 29 -7.33 -7.60 5.24
N GLU A 30 -8.01 -7.93 4.14
CA GLU A 30 -9.42 -8.32 4.09
C GLU A 30 -10.40 -7.21 4.52
N ILE A 31 -9.92 -6.03 4.89
CA ILE A 31 -10.77 -4.90 5.30
C ILE A 31 -11.77 -4.57 4.18
N TYR A 32 -11.34 -4.62 2.91
CA TYR A 32 -12.23 -4.34 1.77
C TYR A 32 -13.44 -5.28 1.74
N ASP A 33 -13.26 -6.55 2.06
CA ASP A 33 -14.35 -7.52 2.09
C ASP A 33 -15.35 -7.21 3.20
N TYR A 34 -14.86 -6.82 4.37
CA TYR A 34 -15.73 -6.37 5.47
C TYR A 34 -16.44 -5.06 5.11
N LEU A 35 -15.77 -4.11 4.44
CA LEU A 35 -16.39 -2.86 3.96
C LEU A 35 -17.53 -3.15 2.99
N ARG A 36 -17.34 -4.06 2.05
CA ARG A 36 -18.38 -4.45 1.09
C ARG A 36 -19.65 -4.96 1.82
N VAL A 37 -19.45 -5.79 2.84
CA VAL A 37 -20.56 -6.31 3.66
C VAL A 37 -21.21 -5.17 4.46
N LEU A 38 -20.41 -4.29 5.07
CA LEU A 38 -20.89 -3.15 5.87
C LEU A 38 -21.76 -2.23 5.01
N PHE A 39 -21.24 -1.80 3.85
CA PHE A 39 -21.96 -0.90 2.93
C PHE A 39 -23.24 -1.54 2.38
N ALA A 40 -23.23 -2.85 2.16
CA ALA A 40 -24.42 -3.58 1.71
C ALA A 40 -25.51 -3.69 2.81
N ARG A 41 -25.11 -3.70 4.09
CA ARG A 41 -26.03 -3.93 5.22
C ARG A 41 -26.60 -2.66 5.82
N ILE A 42 -25.77 -1.61 5.94
CA ILE A 42 -26.18 -0.36 6.60
C ILE A 42 -25.96 0.90 5.74
N GLY A 43 -25.51 0.74 4.51
CA GLY A 43 -25.29 1.87 3.61
C GLY A 43 -26.61 2.45 3.10
N HIS A 44 -26.67 3.78 2.95
CA HIS A 44 -27.82 4.55 2.48
C HIS A 44 -27.62 4.90 1.00
N PRO A 45 -28.31 4.20 0.08
CA PRO A 45 -28.19 4.53 -1.36
C PRO A 45 -28.87 5.84 -1.71
N HIS A 46 -28.21 6.64 -2.52
CA HIS A 46 -28.68 7.93 -3.02
C HIS A 46 -28.84 7.91 -4.53
N CYS A 47 -29.89 8.53 -5.03
CA CYS A 47 -30.19 8.58 -6.44
C CYS A 47 -29.10 9.35 -7.23
N LEU A 48 -28.63 8.79 -8.35
CA LEU A 48 -27.61 9.43 -9.19
C LEU A 48 -28.11 10.70 -9.89
N VAL A 49 -29.43 10.85 -10.00
CA VAL A 49 -30.03 11.98 -10.73
C VAL A 49 -30.40 13.13 -9.80
N CYS A 50 -31.10 12.83 -8.69
CA CYS A 50 -31.61 13.88 -7.77
C CYS A 50 -30.92 13.87 -6.39
N ASN A 51 -29.99 12.96 -6.15
CA ASN A 51 -29.21 12.79 -4.93
C ASN A 51 -30.03 12.57 -3.64
N ARG A 52 -31.32 12.21 -3.78
CA ARG A 52 -32.16 11.87 -2.61
C ARG A 52 -31.91 10.43 -2.18
N GLU A 53 -32.02 10.19 -0.87
CA GLU A 53 -31.89 8.84 -0.32
C GLU A 53 -33.01 7.94 -0.86
N ILE A 54 -32.64 6.76 -1.31
CA ILE A 54 -33.56 5.72 -1.80
C ILE A 54 -33.74 4.69 -0.68
N LYS A 55 -35.00 4.54 -0.20
CA LYS A 55 -35.32 3.57 0.84
C LYS A 55 -36.20 2.47 0.26
N LYS A 56 -35.79 1.23 0.51
CA LYS A 56 -36.62 0.06 0.25
C LYS A 56 -37.42 -0.20 1.51
N LEU A 57 -38.71 0.07 1.47
CA LEU A 57 -39.59 -0.14 2.60
C LEU A 57 -40.32 -1.48 2.48
N SER A 58 -40.45 -2.18 3.57
CA SER A 58 -41.34 -3.36 3.64
C SER A 58 -42.81 -2.88 3.72
N ASN A 59 -43.73 -3.74 3.32
CA ASN A 59 -45.16 -3.44 3.41
C ASN A 59 -45.57 -3.06 4.83
N GLU A 60 -45.00 -3.70 5.85
CA GLU A 60 -45.28 -3.43 7.26
C GLU A 60 -44.75 -2.04 7.67
N GLU A 61 -43.54 -1.66 7.25
CA GLU A 61 -43.00 -0.33 7.53
C GLU A 61 -43.79 0.77 6.84
N ILE A 62 -44.33 0.50 5.65
CA ILE A 62 -45.24 1.42 4.95
C ILE A 62 -46.52 1.60 5.77
N LEU A 63 -47.14 0.50 6.23
CA LEU A 63 -48.34 0.51 7.05
C LEU A 63 -48.13 1.34 8.32
N GLU A 64 -47.07 1.05 9.07
CA GLU A 64 -46.75 1.78 10.30
C GLU A 64 -46.52 3.28 10.06
N THR A 65 -45.87 3.62 8.94
CA THR A 65 -45.61 5.00 8.51
C THR A 65 -46.95 5.72 8.26
N ILE A 66 -47.88 5.08 7.57
CA ILE A 66 -49.22 5.66 7.28
C ILE A 66 -49.99 5.85 8.59
N ILE A 67 -50.10 4.80 9.41
CA ILE A 67 -50.86 4.81 10.65
C ILE A 67 -50.27 5.89 11.59
N SER A 68 -48.95 5.92 11.79
CA SER A 68 -48.28 6.90 12.66
C SER A 68 -48.48 8.34 12.16
N SER A 69 -48.42 8.54 10.82
CA SER A 69 -48.61 9.86 10.22
C SER A 69 -50.03 10.41 10.47
N VAL A 70 -51.02 9.52 10.51
CA VAL A 70 -52.43 9.89 10.71
C VAL A 70 -52.78 10.01 12.20
N THR A 71 -52.21 9.13 13.08
CA THR A 71 -52.57 9.07 14.51
C THR A 71 -51.78 10.00 15.40
N HIS A 72 -50.45 10.22 15.10
CA HIS A 72 -49.58 11.03 15.96
C HIS A 72 -49.40 12.48 15.45
N GLY A 73 -50.10 12.88 14.42
CA GLY A 73 -50.08 14.25 13.91
C GLY A 73 -50.73 15.23 14.89
N LYS A 74 -50.02 15.59 15.95
CA LYS A 74 -50.38 16.77 16.73
C LYS A 74 -50.21 18.00 15.86
N THR A 75 -51.25 18.74 15.72
CA THR A 75 -51.32 20.02 15.03
C THR A 75 -50.25 21.00 15.52
N GLU A 76 -49.13 21.11 14.84
CA GLU A 76 -48.17 22.22 15.01
C GLU A 76 -48.63 23.50 14.27
N THR A 77 -49.87 23.52 13.81
CA THR A 77 -50.42 24.66 13.05
C THR A 77 -51.19 25.68 13.92
N SER A 78 -51.05 25.62 15.24
CA SER A 78 -51.76 26.60 16.10
C SER A 78 -50.86 27.61 16.83
N ARG A 79 -49.57 27.72 16.42
CA ARG A 79 -48.70 28.78 16.95
C ARG A 79 -47.90 29.41 15.83
N ARG A 80 -48.50 30.31 15.11
CA ARG A 80 -47.91 31.45 14.37
C ARG A 80 -48.85 31.87 13.24
N MET A 81 -49.84 32.66 13.61
CA MET A 81 -50.46 33.67 12.72
C MET A 81 -51.38 34.50 13.58
N THR A 82 -50.79 35.41 14.33
CA THR A 82 -51.48 36.64 14.68
C THR A 82 -50.75 37.65 13.81
N ASP A 83 -51.47 38.11 12.74
CA ASP A 83 -51.34 39.48 12.32
C ASP A 83 -52.38 39.75 11.22
N ASP A 84 -53.21 40.71 11.56
CA ASP A 84 -54.03 41.54 10.69
C ASP A 84 -54.59 41.00 9.37
N VAL A 85 -55.83 40.82 9.40
CA VAL A 85 -56.94 41.16 8.52
C VAL A 85 -58.05 40.14 8.67
N GLY A 86 -59.14 40.57 9.29
CA GLY A 86 -60.30 39.72 9.58
C GLY A 86 -60.96 39.09 8.34
N ARG A 87 -60.66 37.80 8.16
CA ARG A 87 -61.53 36.88 7.41
C ARG A 87 -61.68 35.60 8.25
N LYS A 88 -62.93 35.29 8.57
CA LYS A 88 -63.31 34.06 9.26
C LYS A 88 -62.80 32.85 8.47
N ALA A 89 -61.75 32.13 8.98
CA ALA A 89 -61.39 30.83 8.47
C ALA A 89 -62.50 29.84 8.84
N MET A 90 -63.16 29.29 7.87
CA MET A 90 -64.08 28.18 8.05
C MET A 90 -63.31 26.99 8.65
N GLY A 91 -63.62 26.58 9.86
CA GLY A 91 -63.06 25.40 10.49
C GLY A 91 -63.44 24.16 9.69
N VAL A 92 -62.47 23.61 8.96
CA VAL A 92 -62.67 22.31 8.32
C VAL A 92 -62.81 21.29 9.42
N SER A 93 -63.95 20.65 9.52
CA SER A 93 -64.20 19.60 10.48
C SER A 93 -63.21 18.42 10.23
N VAL A 94 -62.42 18.10 11.23
CA VAL A 94 -61.42 17.02 11.23
C VAL A 94 -62.03 15.66 10.81
N ASN A 95 -63.32 15.48 11.04
CA ASN A 95 -64.05 14.25 10.69
C ASN A 95 -64.22 14.03 9.18
N LYS A 96 -64.01 15.00 8.31
CA LYS A 96 -64.15 14.86 6.84
C LYS A 96 -62.82 14.78 6.09
N THR A 97 -61.68 14.80 6.80
CA THR A 97 -60.37 14.71 6.19
C THR A 97 -60.10 13.28 5.73
N LYS A 98 -59.61 13.14 4.51
CA LYS A 98 -59.39 11.84 3.88
C LYS A 98 -57.90 11.52 3.71
N VAL A 99 -57.57 10.25 3.78
CA VAL A 99 -56.31 9.67 3.39
C VAL A 99 -56.56 8.83 2.14
N ARG A 100 -55.81 9.07 1.08
CA ARG A 100 -55.96 8.36 -0.20
C ARG A 100 -54.70 7.57 -0.56
N ILE A 101 -54.89 6.37 -1.02
CA ILE A 101 -53.83 5.48 -1.47
C ILE A 101 -53.93 5.36 -3.02
N PHE A 102 -52.88 5.76 -3.67
CA PHE A 102 -52.75 5.76 -5.12
C PHE A 102 -51.68 4.80 -5.59
N ALA A 103 -51.86 4.18 -6.76
CA ALA A 103 -50.84 3.44 -7.52
C ALA A 103 -50.33 4.34 -8.66
N PRO A 104 -49.07 4.86 -8.57
CA PRO A 104 -48.52 5.62 -9.68
C PRO A 104 -48.18 4.68 -10.84
N VAL A 105 -48.88 4.80 -11.97
CA VAL A 105 -48.67 3.96 -13.13
C VAL A 105 -47.87 4.66 -14.24
N VAL A 106 -47.84 5.99 -14.24
CA VAL A 106 -46.97 6.80 -15.10
C VAL A 106 -46.36 7.89 -14.23
N VAL A 107 -45.02 8.04 -14.27
CA VAL A 107 -44.29 9.09 -13.54
C VAL A 107 -43.40 9.85 -14.54
N GLY A 108 -43.79 11.08 -14.86
CA GLY A 108 -42.98 12.01 -15.67
C GLY A 108 -42.70 11.57 -17.11
N ARG A 109 -43.60 10.78 -17.74
CA ARG A 109 -43.37 10.24 -19.06
C ARG A 109 -44.32 10.84 -20.10
N LYS A 110 -43.86 11.03 -21.33
CA LYS A 110 -44.64 11.50 -22.45
C LYS A 110 -45.53 10.36 -23.02
N GLY A 111 -46.72 10.69 -23.47
CA GLY A 111 -47.63 9.72 -24.05
C GLY A 111 -49.11 10.08 -23.91
N GLU A 112 -49.96 9.51 -24.70
CA GLU A 112 -51.43 9.74 -24.70
C GLU A 112 -52.14 8.81 -23.69
N TYR A 113 -51.57 7.67 -23.36
CA TYR A 113 -52.04 6.67 -22.38
C TYR A 113 -53.49 6.22 -22.47
N TYR A 114 -54.19 6.47 -23.57
CA TYR A 114 -55.61 6.18 -23.77
C TYR A 114 -55.94 4.72 -23.48
N GLN A 115 -55.22 3.81 -24.14
CA GLN A 115 -55.47 2.37 -24.01
C GLN A 115 -55.27 1.91 -22.55
N MET A 116 -54.19 2.36 -21.90
CA MET A 116 -53.87 2.02 -20.52
C MET A 116 -55.00 2.46 -19.55
N LEU A 117 -55.51 3.67 -19.72
CA LEU A 117 -56.59 4.21 -18.88
C LEU A 117 -57.89 3.37 -19.08
N TYR A 118 -58.17 2.96 -20.34
CA TYR A 118 -59.30 2.11 -20.68
C TYR A 118 -59.17 0.71 -20.04
N ASP A 119 -57.96 0.14 -20.05
CA ASP A 119 -57.69 -1.16 -19.44
C ASP A 119 -57.92 -1.11 -17.91
N TYR A 120 -57.51 0.00 -17.24
CA TYR A 120 -57.82 0.16 -15.80
C TYR A 120 -59.30 0.31 -15.50
N LEU A 121 -60.03 1.01 -16.34
CA LEU A 121 -61.50 1.07 -16.24
C LEU A 121 -62.12 -0.32 -16.34
N GLY A 122 -61.64 -1.13 -17.31
CA GLY A 122 -62.04 -2.52 -17.50
C GLY A 122 -61.75 -3.44 -16.32
N ARG A 123 -60.71 -3.11 -15.56
CA ARG A 123 -60.33 -3.83 -14.32
C ARG A 123 -61.12 -3.34 -13.07
N GLY A 124 -62.06 -2.39 -13.23
CA GLY A 124 -62.94 -1.94 -12.20
C GLY A 124 -62.45 -0.71 -11.40
N TYR A 125 -61.38 -0.04 -11.82
CA TYR A 125 -60.96 1.21 -11.23
C TYR A 125 -61.82 2.36 -11.75
N GLU A 126 -62.22 3.30 -10.86
CA GLU A 126 -63.17 4.36 -11.26
C GLU A 126 -62.52 5.76 -11.27
N THR A 127 -61.42 5.92 -10.53
CA THR A 127 -60.87 7.26 -10.28
C THR A 127 -59.35 7.25 -10.54
N VAL A 128 -58.90 8.32 -11.21
CA VAL A 128 -57.49 8.52 -11.56
C VAL A 128 -57.11 9.97 -11.17
N LYS A 129 -55.88 10.16 -10.79
CA LYS A 129 -55.30 11.49 -10.61
C LYS A 129 -54.26 11.71 -11.71
N ILE A 130 -54.49 12.76 -12.50
CA ILE A 130 -53.66 13.07 -13.69
C ILE A 130 -53.13 14.50 -13.51
N ASP A 131 -51.78 14.64 -13.49
CA ASP A 131 -51.12 15.92 -13.33
C ASP A 131 -51.67 16.73 -12.15
N GLY A 132 -51.93 16.02 -11.04
CA GLY A 132 -52.43 16.60 -9.78
C GLY A 132 -53.98 16.76 -9.72
N HIS A 133 -54.71 16.46 -10.80
CA HIS A 133 -56.18 16.64 -10.86
C HIS A 133 -56.90 15.28 -10.84
N ILE A 134 -57.86 15.12 -9.94
CA ILE A 134 -58.66 13.90 -9.81
C ILE A 134 -59.76 13.92 -10.92
N LYS A 135 -59.85 12.82 -11.68
CA LYS A 135 -60.84 12.65 -12.76
C LYS A 135 -61.47 11.24 -12.66
N LYS A 136 -62.68 11.10 -13.22
CA LYS A 136 -63.28 9.79 -13.33
C LYS A 136 -62.83 9.12 -14.64
N LEU A 137 -62.43 7.85 -14.58
CA LEU A 137 -61.99 7.08 -15.77
C LEU A 137 -63.11 6.91 -16.81
N ARG A 138 -64.39 7.08 -16.41
CA ARG A 138 -65.55 7.07 -17.36
C ARG A 138 -65.68 8.38 -18.15
N GLU A 139 -65.01 9.44 -17.74
CA GLU A 139 -65.00 10.72 -18.48
C GLU A 139 -63.95 10.64 -19.62
N ARG A 140 -64.18 11.43 -20.66
CA ARG A 140 -63.23 11.54 -21.76
C ARG A 140 -61.96 12.23 -21.24
N ILE A 141 -60.83 11.52 -21.33
CA ILE A 141 -59.53 12.02 -20.89
C ILE A 141 -58.61 12.08 -22.13
N ASP A 142 -58.35 13.33 -22.58
CA ASP A 142 -57.44 13.56 -23.69
C ASP A 142 -56.13 14.12 -23.11
N LEU A 143 -54.99 13.44 -23.40
CA LEU A 143 -53.66 13.79 -22.93
C LEU A 143 -52.76 14.14 -24.10
N GLU A 144 -51.93 15.18 -23.94
CA GLU A 144 -50.99 15.65 -24.96
C GLU A 144 -49.81 14.70 -25.12
N LYS A 145 -49.66 14.12 -26.32
CA LYS A 145 -48.62 13.14 -26.64
C LYS A 145 -47.20 13.57 -26.29
N ASN A 146 -46.89 14.89 -26.45
CA ASN A 146 -45.54 15.44 -26.27
C ASN A 146 -45.31 16.02 -24.90
N LYS A 147 -46.29 16.06 -24.02
CA LYS A 147 -46.21 16.54 -22.64
C LYS A 147 -45.92 15.38 -21.71
N LYS A 148 -45.16 15.65 -20.63
CA LYS A 148 -44.95 14.66 -19.57
C LYS A 148 -46.15 14.65 -18.65
N HIS A 149 -46.58 13.44 -18.29
CA HIS A 149 -47.76 13.23 -17.44
C HIS A 149 -47.40 12.40 -16.22
N ASP A 150 -48.05 12.65 -15.09
CA ASP A 150 -48.09 11.82 -13.91
C ASP A 150 -49.50 11.25 -13.80
N ILE A 151 -49.61 9.92 -13.73
CA ILE A 151 -50.92 9.25 -13.70
C ILE A 151 -50.92 8.28 -12.50
N ASP A 152 -51.84 8.51 -11.54
CA ASP A 152 -51.97 7.74 -10.30
C ASP A 152 -53.38 7.16 -10.25
N ILE A 153 -53.50 5.85 -10.17
CA ILE A 153 -54.82 5.15 -10.03
C ILE A 153 -55.20 5.16 -8.53
N LEU A 154 -56.39 5.62 -8.22
CA LEU A 154 -56.90 5.58 -6.84
C LEU A 154 -57.24 4.13 -6.49
N ILE A 155 -56.60 3.63 -5.44
CA ILE A 155 -56.83 2.24 -4.96
C ILE A 155 -57.89 2.22 -3.84
N ASP A 156 -57.74 3.11 -2.85
CA ASP A 156 -58.71 3.21 -1.76
C ASP A 156 -58.63 4.60 -1.09
N GLU A 157 -59.69 4.90 -0.31
CA GLU A 157 -59.85 6.16 0.38
C GLU A 157 -60.40 5.90 1.80
N PHE A 158 -59.76 6.51 2.83
CA PHE A 158 -60.07 6.33 4.21
C PHE A 158 -60.33 7.70 4.85
N PHE A 159 -61.31 7.75 5.81
CA PHE A 159 -61.47 8.93 6.63
C PHE A 159 -60.51 8.87 7.84
N VAL A 160 -59.91 9.99 8.19
CA VAL A 160 -59.02 10.08 9.36
C VAL A 160 -59.70 9.56 10.62
N SER A 161 -61.02 9.77 10.74
CA SER A 161 -61.82 9.29 11.89
C SER A 161 -61.85 7.74 11.99
N GLU A 162 -61.73 7.01 10.85
CA GLU A 162 -61.76 5.54 10.86
C GLU A 162 -60.54 4.99 11.62
N PHE A 163 -59.36 5.64 11.51
CA PHE A 163 -58.13 5.21 12.18
C PHE A 163 -58.26 5.23 13.70
N ARG A 164 -59.18 6.07 14.24
CA ARG A 164 -59.43 6.16 15.67
C ARG A 164 -60.57 5.26 16.12
N ASN A 165 -61.63 5.18 15.32
CA ASN A 165 -62.87 4.47 15.66
C ASN A 165 -62.76 2.94 15.43
N ASN A 166 -62.02 2.48 14.44
CA ASN A 166 -61.88 1.06 14.13
C ASN A 166 -60.44 0.74 13.69
N PRO A 167 -59.44 0.80 14.58
CA PRO A 167 -58.02 0.65 14.19
C PRO A 167 -57.70 -0.72 13.61
N LYS A 168 -58.32 -1.82 14.04
CA LYS A 168 -58.05 -3.16 13.50
C LYS A 168 -58.60 -3.30 12.06
N GLY A 169 -59.88 -2.97 11.85
CA GLY A 169 -60.49 -3.04 10.52
C GLY A 169 -59.78 -2.10 9.51
N VAL A 170 -59.33 -0.93 9.92
CA VAL A 170 -58.56 0.00 9.10
C VAL A 170 -57.21 -0.60 8.73
N ARG A 171 -56.52 -1.25 9.70
CA ARG A 171 -55.20 -1.88 9.46
C ARG A 171 -55.30 -2.96 8.38
N GLU A 172 -56.30 -3.83 8.48
CA GLU A 172 -56.54 -4.91 7.52
C GLU A 172 -56.85 -4.36 6.12
N ARG A 173 -57.81 -3.45 6.00
CA ARG A 173 -58.20 -2.81 4.73
C ARG A 173 -57.00 -1.98 4.14
N LEU A 174 -56.26 -1.30 4.98
CA LEU A 174 -55.07 -0.55 4.53
C LEU A 174 -53.98 -1.46 4.02
N SER A 175 -53.77 -2.63 4.67
CA SER A 175 -52.78 -3.64 4.18
C SER A 175 -53.17 -4.12 2.76
N GLU A 176 -54.43 -4.43 2.56
CA GLU A 176 -54.91 -4.85 1.21
C GLU A 176 -54.74 -3.72 0.18
N ALA A 177 -55.02 -2.48 0.57
CA ALA A 177 -54.90 -1.32 -0.30
C ALA A 177 -53.42 -1.08 -0.69
N VAL A 178 -52.50 -1.20 0.28
CA VAL A 178 -51.03 -1.06 0.05
C VAL A 178 -50.54 -2.18 -0.92
N GLU A 179 -50.91 -3.43 -0.65
CA GLU A 179 -50.52 -4.57 -1.52
C GLU A 179 -51.06 -4.38 -2.93
N ARG A 180 -52.30 -3.98 -3.09
CA ARG A 180 -52.94 -3.71 -4.40
C ARG A 180 -52.23 -2.57 -5.13
N ALA A 181 -51.92 -1.46 -4.40
CA ALA A 181 -51.23 -0.30 -5.00
C ALA A 181 -49.86 -0.73 -5.54
N ILE A 182 -49.10 -1.49 -4.75
CA ILE A 182 -47.75 -2.01 -5.09
C ILE A 182 -47.83 -2.92 -6.32
N HIS A 183 -48.84 -3.79 -6.36
CA HIS A 183 -49.04 -4.72 -7.50
C HIS A 183 -49.39 -3.95 -8.78
N VAL A 184 -50.30 -2.98 -8.70
CA VAL A 184 -50.77 -2.20 -9.86
C VAL A 184 -49.66 -1.31 -10.44
N SER A 185 -48.89 -0.69 -9.57
CA SER A 185 -47.82 0.24 -9.99
C SER A 185 -46.48 -0.43 -10.30
N GLY A 186 -46.33 -1.71 -9.94
CA GLY A 186 -45.03 -2.40 -10.07
C GLY A 186 -44.02 -2.01 -9.03
N GLY A 187 -44.51 -1.62 -7.85
CA GLY A 187 -43.59 -1.35 -6.69
C GLY A 187 -43.64 0.05 -6.09
N LEU A 188 -44.48 0.92 -6.63
CA LEU A 188 -44.64 2.30 -6.12
C LEU A 188 -45.95 2.48 -5.38
N LEU A 189 -45.97 3.39 -4.43
CA LEU A 189 -47.12 3.75 -3.63
C LEU A 189 -47.13 5.26 -3.40
N LYS A 190 -48.25 5.94 -3.66
CA LYS A 190 -48.39 7.34 -3.35
C LYS A 190 -49.49 7.50 -2.30
N ILE A 191 -49.20 8.20 -1.23
CA ILE A 191 -50.08 8.45 -0.11
C ILE A 191 -50.40 9.94 -0.10
N GLU A 192 -51.67 10.28 -0.14
CA GLU A 192 -52.14 11.66 0.04
C GLU A 192 -52.80 11.73 1.43
N ASP A 193 -52.19 12.47 2.35
CA ASP A 193 -52.68 12.72 3.71
C ASP A 193 -52.89 14.23 3.91
N PRO A 194 -53.46 14.67 5.03
CA PRO A 194 -53.70 16.11 5.28
C PRO A 194 -52.45 17.00 5.25
N ARG A 195 -51.25 16.43 5.30
CA ARG A 195 -49.98 17.15 5.26
C ARG A 195 -49.37 17.25 3.88
N GLY A 196 -49.95 16.49 2.93
CA GLY A 196 -49.45 16.49 1.55
C GLY A 196 -49.32 15.10 0.94
N GLU A 197 -48.64 15.04 -0.17
CA GLU A 197 -48.41 13.79 -0.88
C GLU A 197 -47.02 13.23 -0.58
N LYS A 198 -46.95 11.91 -0.39
CA LYS A 198 -45.71 11.18 -0.16
C LYS A 198 -45.64 9.99 -1.11
N LEU A 199 -44.52 9.89 -1.84
CA LEU A 199 -44.26 8.77 -2.73
C LEU A 199 -43.31 7.80 -2.05
N GLN A 200 -43.60 6.50 -2.08
CA GLN A 200 -42.79 5.43 -1.45
C GLN A 200 -42.55 4.31 -2.44
N SER A 201 -41.51 3.53 -2.23
CA SER A 201 -41.18 2.40 -3.10
C SER A 201 -40.76 1.17 -2.29
N VAL A 202 -41.20 -0.01 -2.73
CA VAL A 202 -40.76 -1.31 -2.21
C VAL A 202 -39.60 -1.88 -3.04
N ARG A 203 -39.19 -1.17 -4.08
CA ARG A 203 -38.05 -1.53 -4.95
C ARG A 203 -36.94 -0.51 -4.78
N PHE A 204 -35.71 -0.91 -5.11
CA PHE A 204 -34.58 0.02 -5.20
C PHE A 204 -34.74 0.90 -6.44
N MET A 205 -35.58 1.87 -6.36
CA MET A 205 -35.88 2.82 -7.44
C MET A 205 -36.21 4.18 -6.84
N CYS A 206 -35.66 5.23 -7.44
CA CYS A 206 -35.98 6.60 -7.03
C CYS A 206 -37.46 6.87 -7.36
N PRO A 207 -38.31 7.21 -6.36
CA PRO A 207 -39.71 7.43 -6.64
C PRO A 207 -39.97 8.74 -7.40
N TYR A 208 -39.01 9.67 -7.46
CA TYR A 208 -39.20 11.00 -8.04
C TYR A 208 -38.83 11.08 -9.53
N ASP A 209 -37.76 10.36 -9.94
CA ASP A 209 -37.26 10.41 -11.33
C ASP A 209 -37.27 9.04 -12.00
N GLY A 210 -37.65 7.98 -11.27
CA GLY A 210 -37.75 6.63 -11.81
C GLY A 210 -36.42 5.93 -12.03
N TYR A 211 -35.30 6.47 -11.53
CA TYR A 211 -33.99 5.83 -11.68
C TYR A 211 -34.00 4.45 -11.00
N ALA A 212 -33.78 3.39 -11.76
CA ALA A 212 -33.73 2.02 -11.26
C ALA A 212 -32.33 1.74 -10.66
N TYR A 213 -32.26 1.66 -9.35
CA TYR A 213 -31.01 1.41 -8.62
C TYR A 213 -30.74 -0.10 -8.59
N PRO A 214 -29.52 -0.55 -8.82
CA PRO A 214 -29.19 -1.99 -8.71
C PRO A 214 -29.36 -2.45 -7.26
N GLU A 215 -29.56 -3.74 -7.06
CA GLU A 215 -29.70 -4.29 -5.72
C GLU A 215 -28.41 -4.04 -4.92
N VAL A 216 -28.57 -3.47 -3.72
CA VAL A 216 -27.45 -3.13 -2.86
C VAL A 216 -27.00 -4.39 -2.12
N GLU A 217 -26.00 -5.05 -2.68
CA GLU A 217 -25.41 -6.30 -2.15
C GLU A 217 -23.87 -6.19 -2.21
N PRO A 218 -23.12 -7.04 -1.49
CA PRO A 218 -21.65 -6.90 -1.45
C PRO A 218 -20.96 -6.91 -2.81
N ARG A 219 -21.55 -7.56 -3.83
CA ARG A 219 -21.00 -7.60 -5.21
C ARG A 219 -21.01 -6.22 -5.88
N LEU A 220 -21.93 -5.32 -5.47
CA LEU A 220 -22.04 -3.96 -6.02
C LEU A 220 -20.74 -3.15 -5.75
N PHE A 221 -20.08 -3.45 -4.65
CA PHE A 221 -18.87 -2.74 -4.20
C PHE A 221 -17.57 -3.44 -4.64
N SER A 222 -17.66 -4.52 -5.43
CA SER A 222 -16.49 -5.29 -5.84
C SER A 222 -15.98 -4.84 -7.21
N PHE A 223 -14.78 -4.29 -7.25
CA PHE A 223 -14.11 -3.96 -8.51
C PHE A 223 -13.59 -5.21 -9.25
N ASN A 224 -13.65 -6.38 -8.63
CA ASN A 224 -13.30 -7.67 -9.27
C ASN A 224 -14.52 -8.41 -9.83
N SER A 225 -15.73 -7.90 -9.60
CA SER A 225 -16.99 -8.48 -10.08
C SER A 225 -17.54 -7.65 -11.24
N PRO A 226 -17.97 -8.25 -12.35
CA PRO A 226 -18.61 -7.50 -13.43
C PRO A 226 -19.85 -6.70 -12.97
N TYR A 227 -20.49 -7.12 -11.89
CA TYR A 227 -21.65 -6.43 -11.31
C TYR A 227 -21.30 -5.08 -10.68
N GLY A 228 -20.12 -4.98 -10.05
CA GLY A 228 -19.68 -3.79 -9.31
C GLY A 228 -18.57 -3.00 -9.96
N ALA A 229 -17.80 -3.60 -10.86
CA ALA A 229 -16.66 -2.95 -11.51
C ALA A 229 -17.10 -1.82 -12.44
N CYS A 230 -16.26 -0.80 -12.56
CA CYS A 230 -16.43 0.23 -13.59
C CYS A 230 -16.42 -0.43 -14.96
N PRO A 231 -17.45 -0.22 -15.79
CA PRO A 231 -17.55 -0.90 -17.10
C PRO A 231 -16.50 -0.46 -18.11
N ALA A 232 -15.89 0.71 -17.93
CA ALA A 232 -14.87 1.22 -18.86
C ALA A 232 -13.49 0.59 -18.61
N CYS A 233 -13.06 0.50 -17.35
CA CYS A 233 -11.71 0.00 -16.99
C CYS A 233 -11.73 -1.42 -16.38
N ASN A 234 -12.88 -2.03 -16.26
CA ASN A 234 -13.06 -3.37 -15.67
C ASN A 234 -12.42 -3.49 -14.27
N GLY A 235 -12.55 -2.43 -13.47
CA GLY A 235 -12.06 -2.40 -12.09
C GLY A 235 -10.58 -2.10 -11.92
N LEU A 236 -9.85 -1.71 -12.98
CA LEU A 236 -8.42 -1.33 -12.89
C LEU A 236 -8.23 0.04 -12.24
N GLY A 237 -9.11 0.99 -12.56
CA GLY A 237 -8.98 2.39 -12.11
C GLY A 237 -8.12 3.23 -13.04
N THR A 238 -7.39 2.60 -13.96
CA THR A 238 -6.56 3.24 -14.99
C THR A 238 -7.08 2.87 -16.38
N GLU A 239 -6.62 3.56 -17.42
CA GLU A 239 -7.04 3.29 -18.80
C GLU A 239 -6.72 1.85 -19.23
N ASN A 240 -5.56 1.35 -18.82
CA ASN A 240 -5.14 -0.03 -19.05
C ASN A 240 -4.09 -0.44 -17.99
N ILE A 241 -3.66 -1.71 -18.03
CA ILE A 241 -2.74 -2.29 -17.03
C ILE A 241 -1.39 -1.57 -16.97
N PHE A 242 -0.95 -1.00 -18.10
CA PHE A 242 0.38 -0.36 -18.22
C PHE A 242 0.32 1.18 -18.12
N SER A 243 -0.89 1.76 -18.00
CA SER A 243 -1.08 3.21 -17.95
C SER A 243 -1.10 3.73 -16.52
N GLU A 244 -0.47 4.89 -16.33
CA GLU A 244 -0.59 5.66 -15.07
C GLU A 244 -1.79 6.61 -15.11
N GLU A 245 -2.38 6.82 -16.29
CA GLU A 245 -3.54 7.70 -16.47
C GLU A 245 -4.80 7.08 -15.89
N THR A 246 -5.50 7.84 -15.07
CA THR A 246 -6.73 7.39 -14.43
C THR A 246 -7.86 7.22 -15.45
N CYS A 247 -8.69 6.23 -15.24
CA CYS A 247 -9.87 5.99 -16.08
C CYS A 247 -10.80 7.22 -16.07
N ALA A 248 -11.10 7.77 -17.24
CA ALA A 248 -11.93 8.96 -17.41
C ALA A 248 -13.37 8.78 -16.91
N VAL A 249 -13.87 7.54 -16.82
CA VAL A 249 -15.25 7.26 -16.40
C VAL A 249 -15.38 7.18 -14.86
N CYS A 250 -14.46 6.48 -14.18
CA CYS A 250 -14.54 6.30 -12.73
C CYS A 250 -13.54 7.16 -11.95
N ASN A 251 -12.68 7.93 -12.64
CA ASN A 251 -11.65 8.79 -12.02
C ASN A 251 -10.83 8.03 -10.95
N GLY A 252 -10.47 6.76 -11.25
CA GLY A 252 -9.68 5.95 -10.33
C GLY A 252 -10.51 5.17 -9.31
N ALA A 253 -11.82 5.40 -9.19
CA ALA A 253 -12.68 4.77 -8.17
C ALA A 253 -12.84 3.25 -8.35
N ARG A 254 -12.62 2.71 -9.57
CA ARG A 254 -12.62 1.28 -9.88
C ARG A 254 -14.01 0.62 -9.89
N VAL A 255 -14.99 1.20 -9.20
CA VAL A 255 -16.37 0.68 -9.10
C VAL A 255 -17.32 1.54 -9.93
N ARG A 256 -18.51 1.01 -10.16
CA ARG A 256 -19.56 1.72 -10.91
C ARG A 256 -20.15 2.87 -10.10
N PRO A 257 -20.75 3.90 -10.76
CA PRO A 257 -21.23 5.09 -10.06
C PRO A 257 -22.24 4.83 -8.94
N GLU A 258 -23.08 3.81 -9.07
CA GLU A 258 -24.06 3.48 -8.04
C GLU A 258 -23.41 3.11 -6.71
N ALA A 259 -22.27 2.41 -6.75
CA ALA A 259 -21.52 2.05 -5.55
C ALA A 259 -20.98 3.30 -4.80
N LEU A 260 -20.71 4.38 -5.55
CA LEU A 260 -20.22 5.66 -4.99
C LEU A 260 -21.33 6.47 -4.31
N HIS A 261 -22.58 6.14 -4.62
CA HIS A 261 -23.75 6.84 -4.07
C HIS A 261 -24.42 6.07 -2.93
N VAL A 262 -23.80 5.00 -2.43
CA VAL A 262 -24.20 4.35 -1.18
C VAL A 262 -23.29 4.91 -0.08
N LEU A 263 -23.87 5.59 0.90
CA LEU A 263 -23.10 6.33 1.90
C LEU A 263 -23.32 5.78 3.32
N ILE A 264 -22.26 5.82 4.14
CA ILE A 264 -22.29 5.60 5.58
C ILE A 264 -21.70 6.86 6.21
N ASP A 265 -22.46 7.55 7.02
CA ASP A 265 -22.08 8.84 7.66
C ASP A 265 -21.46 9.81 6.62
N GLY A 266 -22.11 9.89 5.44
CA GLY A 266 -21.72 10.81 4.36
C GLY A 266 -20.55 10.37 3.48
N LYS A 267 -19.95 9.19 3.71
CA LYS A 267 -18.81 8.69 2.92
C LYS A 267 -19.18 7.45 2.13
N SER A 268 -18.73 7.39 0.87
CA SER A 268 -18.79 6.20 0.02
C SER A 268 -17.69 5.21 0.43
N ILE A 269 -17.75 3.98 -0.07
CA ILE A 269 -16.69 2.97 0.15
C ILE A 269 -15.33 3.47 -0.37
N VAL A 270 -15.32 4.21 -1.48
CA VAL A 270 -14.09 4.75 -2.07
C VAL A 270 -13.52 5.87 -1.20
N ASP A 271 -14.38 6.74 -0.64
CA ASP A 271 -13.93 7.78 0.30
C ASP A 271 -13.26 7.15 1.53
N VAL A 272 -13.82 6.04 2.03
CA VAL A 272 -13.26 5.33 3.20
C VAL A 272 -11.90 4.69 2.85
N VAL A 273 -11.75 4.03 1.70
CA VAL A 273 -10.46 3.40 1.37
C VAL A 273 -9.38 4.42 1.00
N ASN A 274 -9.77 5.63 0.62
CA ASN A 274 -8.82 6.72 0.36
C ASN A 274 -8.27 7.34 1.67
N LEU A 275 -8.87 7.04 2.81
CA LEU A 275 -8.35 7.47 4.12
C LEU A 275 -7.05 6.74 4.45
N SER A 276 -6.16 7.41 5.18
CA SER A 276 -5.04 6.73 5.83
C SER A 276 -5.58 5.77 6.89
N ILE A 277 -4.80 4.79 7.27
CA ILE A 277 -5.17 3.81 8.32
C ILE A 277 -5.58 4.55 9.60
N MET A 278 -4.84 5.61 9.97
CA MET A 278 -5.16 6.46 11.13
C MET A 278 -6.53 7.12 10.97
N ALA A 279 -6.76 7.81 9.85
CA ALA A 279 -8.01 8.52 9.57
C ALA A 279 -9.19 7.54 9.46
N ALA A 280 -8.97 6.34 8.92
CA ALA A 280 -9.99 5.30 8.85
C ALA A 280 -10.37 4.81 10.26
N ALA A 281 -9.39 4.61 11.15
CA ALA A 281 -9.66 4.22 12.54
C ALA A 281 -10.49 5.30 13.25
N GLU A 282 -10.12 6.57 13.10
CA GLU A 282 -10.87 7.71 13.66
C GLU A 282 -12.31 7.78 13.10
N PHE A 283 -12.48 7.51 11.82
CA PHE A 283 -13.80 7.50 11.16
C PHE A 283 -14.69 6.40 11.77
N PHE A 284 -14.17 5.18 11.96
CA PHE A 284 -14.96 4.08 12.51
C PHE A 284 -15.26 4.29 14.00
N ASP A 285 -14.33 4.83 14.78
CA ASP A 285 -14.54 5.18 16.19
C ASP A 285 -15.62 6.27 16.36
N GLY A 286 -15.71 7.19 15.39
CA GLY A 286 -16.65 8.32 15.40
C GLY A 286 -18.00 8.09 14.72
N LEU A 287 -18.29 6.89 14.20
CA LEU A 287 -19.49 6.61 13.40
C LEU A 287 -20.81 6.88 14.14
N LYS A 288 -21.66 7.67 13.50
CA LYS A 288 -23.00 8.00 14.01
C LYS A 288 -24.04 7.05 13.41
N LEU A 289 -24.34 5.98 14.13
CA LEU A 289 -25.26 4.93 13.70
C LEU A 289 -26.49 4.87 14.61
N SER A 290 -27.64 4.59 14.03
CA SER A 290 -28.85 4.26 14.79
C SER A 290 -28.67 2.93 15.56
N GLU A 291 -29.45 2.69 16.59
CA GLU A 291 -29.38 1.44 17.37
C GLU A 291 -29.58 0.19 16.51
N LYS A 292 -30.45 0.28 15.50
CA LYS A 292 -30.68 -0.83 14.55
C LYS A 292 -29.41 -1.12 13.74
N GLU A 293 -28.78 -0.07 13.20
CA GLU A 293 -27.54 -0.20 12.41
C GLU A 293 -26.38 -0.72 13.26
N LYS A 294 -26.24 -0.24 14.49
CA LYS A 294 -25.22 -0.73 15.44
C LYS A 294 -25.33 -2.23 15.63
N ASN A 295 -26.54 -2.73 15.85
CA ASN A 295 -26.77 -4.16 16.05
C ASN A 295 -26.45 -4.98 14.79
N ILE A 296 -26.82 -4.47 13.60
CA ILE A 296 -26.54 -5.13 12.31
C ILE A 296 -25.04 -5.16 12.04
N ALA A 297 -24.33 -4.05 12.29
CA ALA A 297 -22.94 -3.85 11.92
C ALA A 297 -21.92 -4.38 12.95
N LYS A 298 -22.35 -4.66 14.19
CA LYS A 298 -21.51 -4.97 15.36
C LYS A 298 -20.34 -5.94 15.07
N ALA A 299 -20.65 -7.07 14.44
CA ALA A 299 -19.62 -8.09 14.17
C ALA A 299 -18.61 -7.62 13.10
N VAL A 300 -19.12 -6.95 12.06
CA VAL A 300 -18.29 -6.47 10.94
C VAL A 300 -17.39 -5.31 11.40
N LEU A 301 -17.93 -4.39 12.17
CA LEU A 301 -17.16 -3.25 12.73
C LEU A 301 -16.03 -3.74 13.63
N ARG A 302 -16.30 -4.71 14.50
CA ARG A 302 -15.26 -5.30 15.36
C ARG A 302 -14.08 -5.85 14.55
N GLU A 303 -14.35 -6.52 13.42
CA GLU A 303 -13.31 -7.08 12.55
C GLU A 303 -12.50 -5.96 11.86
N ILE A 304 -13.17 -4.91 11.38
CA ILE A 304 -12.52 -3.75 10.76
C ILE A 304 -11.63 -3.05 11.79
N GLU A 305 -12.17 -2.72 12.96
CA GLU A 305 -11.46 -2.02 14.05
C GLU A 305 -10.24 -2.81 14.53
N SER A 306 -10.38 -4.13 14.68
CA SER A 306 -9.28 -5.00 15.09
C SER A 306 -8.12 -4.95 14.08
N ARG A 307 -8.41 -5.07 12.78
CA ARG A 307 -7.40 -5.02 11.71
C ARG A 307 -6.74 -3.65 11.63
N LEU A 308 -7.53 -2.57 11.72
CA LEU A 308 -6.99 -1.20 11.73
C LEU A 308 -6.05 -1.01 12.93
N ARG A 309 -6.45 -1.47 14.12
CA ARG A 309 -5.64 -1.38 15.34
C ARG A 309 -4.30 -2.11 15.18
N PHE A 310 -4.31 -3.32 14.61
CA PHE A 310 -3.05 -4.05 14.35
C PHE A 310 -2.14 -3.29 13.40
N MET A 311 -2.70 -2.68 12.34
CA MET A 311 -1.90 -1.88 11.40
C MET A 311 -1.31 -0.63 12.07
N LEU A 312 -2.04 0.00 12.99
CA LEU A 312 -1.52 1.11 13.80
C LEU A 312 -0.35 0.65 14.68
N ASN A 313 -0.48 -0.54 15.27
CA ASN A 313 0.53 -1.10 16.18
C ASN A 313 1.84 -1.48 15.46
N VAL A 314 1.79 -1.82 14.18
CA VAL A 314 3.01 -2.13 13.40
C VAL A 314 3.59 -0.91 12.67
N GLY A 315 3.07 0.29 12.94
CA GLY A 315 3.67 1.55 12.47
C GLY A 315 3.46 1.86 10.99
N ILE A 316 2.30 1.51 10.42
CA ILE A 316 1.96 1.82 9.03
C ILE A 316 0.72 2.73 8.92
N GLU A 317 0.46 3.51 9.95
CA GLU A 317 -0.70 4.40 10.08
C GLU A 317 -0.85 5.43 8.95
N TYR A 318 0.26 5.78 8.30
CA TYR A 318 0.31 6.79 7.23
C TYR A 318 -0.16 6.25 5.87
N LEU A 319 -0.20 4.94 5.67
CA LEU A 319 -0.63 4.33 4.39
C LEU A 319 -2.13 4.50 4.21
N THR A 320 -2.57 4.76 2.98
CA THR A 320 -4.00 4.75 2.65
C THR A 320 -4.46 3.31 2.39
N LEU A 321 -5.72 3.02 2.68
CA LEU A 321 -6.27 1.68 2.50
C LEU A 321 -6.30 1.27 1.02
N ASP A 322 -6.38 2.21 0.08
CA ASP A 322 -6.35 1.95 -1.37
C ASP A 322 -4.92 1.85 -1.94
N ARG A 323 -3.88 2.09 -1.13
CA ARG A 323 -2.47 2.02 -1.56
C ARG A 323 -2.21 0.70 -2.29
N LYS A 324 -1.70 0.77 -3.50
CA LYS A 324 -1.48 -0.40 -4.36
C LYS A 324 -0.30 -1.23 -3.86
N ALA A 325 -0.47 -2.56 -3.81
CA ALA A 325 0.51 -3.48 -3.24
C ALA A 325 1.90 -3.37 -3.88
N TYR A 326 1.97 -3.19 -5.20
CA TYR A 326 3.23 -3.10 -5.92
C TYR A 326 4.01 -1.78 -5.67
N THR A 327 3.39 -0.79 -5.02
CA THR A 327 4.03 0.47 -4.66
C THR A 327 4.59 0.48 -3.23
N LEU A 328 4.38 -0.62 -2.50
CA LEU A 328 4.84 -0.75 -1.11
C LEU A 328 6.33 -1.10 -1.08
N SER A 329 7.05 -0.60 -0.10
CA SER A 329 8.40 -1.09 0.21
C SER A 329 8.31 -2.51 0.80
N GLY A 330 9.41 -3.24 0.76
CA GLY A 330 9.49 -4.60 1.33
C GLY A 330 9.02 -4.66 2.77
N GLY A 331 9.48 -3.74 3.60
CA GLY A 331 9.09 -3.65 4.99
C GLY A 331 7.61 -3.31 5.20
N GLU A 332 7.05 -2.39 4.39
CA GLU A 332 5.61 -2.06 4.46
C GLU A 332 4.75 -3.29 4.13
N ALA A 333 5.10 -4.01 3.05
CA ALA A 333 4.37 -5.20 2.62
C ALA A 333 4.43 -6.30 3.70
N GLN A 334 5.60 -6.49 4.32
CA GLN A 334 5.81 -7.45 5.41
C GLN A 334 4.94 -7.11 6.62
N ARG A 335 4.92 -5.82 7.04
CA ARG A 335 4.11 -5.37 8.19
C ARG A 335 2.61 -5.47 7.93
N ILE A 336 2.15 -5.23 6.69
CA ILE A 336 0.74 -5.43 6.31
C ILE A 336 0.36 -6.92 6.49
N ARG A 337 1.23 -7.84 6.05
CA ARG A 337 0.99 -9.28 6.23
C ARG A 337 0.98 -9.66 7.70
N LEU A 338 1.95 -9.14 8.46
CA LEU A 338 2.01 -9.37 9.91
C LEU A 338 0.70 -8.91 10.57
N ALA A 339 0.24 -7.69 10.27
CA ALA A 339 -1.01 -7.14 10.82
C ALA A 339 -2.22 -8.00 10.41
N SER A 340 -2.25 -8.49 9.18
CA SER A 340 -3.31 -9.37 8.67
C SER A 340 -3.35 -10.71 9.43
N GLN A 341 -2.19 -11.31 9.66
CA GLN A 341 -2.08 -12.59 10.40
C GLN A 341 -2.44 -12.42 11.89
N LEU A 342 -2.02 -11.28 12.47
CA LEU A 342 -2.34 -10.94 13.86
C LEU A 342 -3.85 -10.83 14.07
N GLY A 343 -4.57 -10.29 13.11
CA GLY A 343 -6.02 -10.18 13.12
C GLY A 343 -6.73 -11.53 13.19
N SER A 344 -6.06 -12.64 12.85
CA SER A 344 -6.64 -13.99 12.90
C SER A 344 -6.80 -14.53 14.32
N GLY A 345 -6.06 -13.97 15.31
CA GLY A 345 -6.15 -14.39 16.72
C GLY A 345 -5.69 -15.81 17.00
N LEU A 346 -4.80 -16.35 16.19
CA LEU A 346 -4.29 -17.73 16.36
C LEU A 346 -3.46 -17.84 17.63
N VAL A 347 -3.63 -18.94 18.34
CA VAL A 347 -2.91 -19.28 19.57
C VAL A 347 -2.21 -20.64 19.35
N GLY A 348 -0.99 -20.79 19.89
CA GLY A 348 -0.19 -22.00 19.74
C GLY A 348 0.46 -22.13 18.37
N ALA A 349 0.63 -21.03 17.65
CA ALA A 349 1.28 -21.00 16.34
C ALA A 349 2.76 -20.62 16.47
N LEU A 350 3.55 -21.00 15.46
CA LEU A 350 4.95 -20.57 15.29
C LEU A 350 4.99 -19.46 14.22
N TYR A 351 5.32 -18.25 14.61
CA TYR A 351 5.54 -17.15 13.68
C TYR A 351 7.02 -17.06 13.34
N VAL A 352 7.36 -17.10 12.06
CA VAL A 352 8.73 -16.97 11.55
C VAL A 352 8.81 -15.66 10.77
N LEU A 353 9.65 -14.74 11.25
CA LEU A 353 9.77 -13.37 10.73
C LEU A 353 11.20 -13.10 10.28
N ASP A 354 11.34 -12.61 9.05
CA ASP A 354 12.64 -12.26 8.46
C ASP A 354 12.83 -10.74 8.48
N GLU A 355 13.67 -10.24 9.36
CA GLU A 355 14.03 -8.83 9.55
C GLU A 355 12.80 -7.88 9.56
N PRO A 356 11.83 -8.07 10.49
CA PRO A 356 10.60 -7.26 10.48
C PRO A 356 10.80 -5.78 10.81
N THR A 357 11.97 -5.37 11.33
CA THR A 357 12.30 -3.98 11.65
C THR A 357 12.83 -3.18 10.45
N ILE A 358 12.98 -3.82 9.28
CA ILE A 358 13.53 -3.18 8.09
C ILE A 358 12.77 -1.87 7.73
N GLY A 359 13.52 -0.78 7.52
CA GLY A 359 12.97 0.52 7.13
C GLY A 359 12.16 1.21 8.23
N LEU A 360 12.24 0.72 9.47
CA LEU A 360 11.57 1.35 10.60
C LEU A 360 12.48 2.36 11.31
N HIS A 361 11.89 3.47 11.67
CA HIS A 361 12.47 4.37 12.66
C HIS A 361 12.40 3.71 14.05
N GLN A 362 13.35 4.01 14.93
CA GLN A 362 13.41 3.41 16.28
C GLN A 362 12.09 3.54 17.07
N ARG A 363 11.36 4.65 16.90
CA ARG A 363 10.04 4.85 17.52
C ARG A 363 9.03 3.78 17.08
N ASP A 364 9.02 3.46 15.79
CA ASP A 364 8.07 2.50 15.22
C ASP A 364 8.52 1.07 15.53
N ASN A 365 9.85 0.87 15.67
CA ASN A 365 10.45 -0.38 16.13
C ASN A 365 9.95 -0.74 17.53
N ASP A 366 9.95 0.22 18.47
CA ASP A 366 9.41 0.02 19.83
C ASP A 366 7.97 -0.51 19.82
N ARG A 367 7.13 -0.02 18.89
CA ARG A 367 5.73 -0.46 18.74
C ARG A 367 5.64 -1.90 18.22
N LEU A 368 6.47 -2.20 17.22
CA LEU A 368 6.54 -3.55 16.63
C LEU A 368 6.97 -4.57 17.67
N VAL A 369 8.05 -4.28 18.42
CA VAL A 369 8.57 -5.15 19.49
C VAL A 369 7.47 -5.44 20.52
N LYS A 370 6.75 -4.42 20.97
CA LYS A 370 5.63 -4.60 21.92
C LYS A 370 4.55 -5.53 21.35
N THR A 371 4.27 -5.41 20.04
CA THR A 371 3.29 -6.26 19.36
C THR A 371 3.76 -7.72 19.33
N LEU A 372 5.05 -7.95 19.03
CA LEU A 372 5.64 -9.30 19.01
C LEU A 372 5.63 -9.92 20.42
N LEU A 373 5.96 -9.14 21.45
CA LEU A 373 5.90 -9.61 22.84
C LEU A 373 4.46 -9.96 23.24
N HIS A 374 3.47 -9.16 22.86
CA HIS A 374 2.07 -9.45 23.11
C HIS A 374 1.64 -10.77 22.44
N LEU A 375 2.07 -11.01 21.18
CA LEU A 375 1.82 -12.26 20.48
C LEU A 375 2.40 -13.46 21.23
N ARG A 376 3.64 -13.35 21.70
CA ARG A 376 4.30 -14.38 22.51
C ARG A 376 3.47 -14.67 23.77
N ASP A 377 3.05 -13.61 24.46
CA ASP A 377 2.32 -13.71 25.74
C ASP A 377 0.92 -14.36 25.56
N LEU A 378 0.37 -14.34 24.34
CA LEU A 378 -0.86 -15.07 23.99
C LEU A 378 -0.65 -16.58 23.82
N GLY A 379 0.59 -17.07 23.97
CA GLY A 379 0.90 -18.50 23.88
C GLY A 379 1.48 -18.94 22.54
N ASN A 380 2.01 -18.01 21.76
CA ASN A 380 2.68 -18.32 20.49
C ASN A 380 4.20 -18.38 20.66
N THR A 381 4.88 -18.99 19.69
CA THR A 381 6.34 -18.97 19.56
C THR A 381 6.70 -18.00 18.44
N ILE A 382 7.61 -17.06 18.71
CA ILE A 382 8.06 -16.08 17.73
C ILE A 382 9.53 -16.33 17.42
N LEU A 383 9.84 -16.70 16.19
CA LEU A 383 11.20 -16.87 15.69
C LEU A 383 11.51 -15.68 14.77
N VAL A 384 12.50 -14.86 15.15
CA VAL A 384 12.84 -13.64 14.40
C VAL A 384 14.28 -13.71 13.93
N VAL A 385 14.53 -13.50 12.64
CA VAL A 385 15.86 -13.22 12.11
C VAL A 385 16.04 -11.70 12.20
N GLU A 386 17.04 -11.22 12.96
CA GLU A 386 17.18 -9.79 13.22
C GLU A 386 18.64 -9.35 13.42
N HIS A 387 18.85 -8.06 13.12
CA HIS A 387 20.10 -7.35 13.34
C HIS A 387 19.91 -6.11 14.24
N ASP A 388 18.66 -5.76 14.54
CA ASP A 388 18.33 -4.59 15.36
C ASP A 388 18.57 -4.86 16.84
N GLU A 389 19.35 -3.98 17.50
CA GLU A 389 19.77 -4.10 18.90
C GLU A 389 18.55 -4.21 19.84
N ASP A 390 17.56 -3.34 19.68
CA ASP A 390 16.41 -3.27 20.60
C ASP A 390 15.53 -4.53 20.48
N THR A 391 15.36 -5.07 19.28
CA THR A 391 14.63 -6.31 19.06
C THR A 391 15.36 -7.51 19.68
N ILE A 392 16.69 -7.58 19.50
CA ILE A 392 17.50 -8.66 20.09
C ILE A 392 17.39 -8.59 21.62
N PHE A 393 17.54 -7.39 22.23
CA PHE A 393 17.41 -7.22 23.69
C PHE A 393 16.04 -7.64 24.24
N ALA A 394 14.98 -7.57 23.41
CA ALA A 394 13.63 -7.98 23.80
C ALA A 394 13.41 -9.49 23.71
N SER A 395 14.35 -10.23 23.12
CA SER A 395 14.21 -11.68 22.94
C SER A 395 14.53 -12.44 24.24
N ASP A 396 13.89 -13.59 24.43
CA ASP A 396 14.14 -14.48 25.57
C ASP A 396 15.39 -15.35 25.33
N TYR A 397 15.60 -15.76 24.06
CA TYR A 397 16.61 -16.73 23.66
C TYR A 397 17.29 -16.27 22.40
N ILE A 398 18.59 -16.43 22.26
CA ILE A 398 19.37 -16.08 21.08
C ILE A 398 20.02 -17.32 20.47
N VAL A 399 19.98 -17.40 19.15
CA VAL A 399 20.79 -18.34 18.35
C VAL A 399 21.65 -17.51 17.41
N ASP A 400 22.95 -17.39 17.70
CA ASP A 400 23.89 -16.63 16.88
C ASP A 400 24.59 -17.57 15.90
N ILE A 401 24.46 -17.27 14.61
CA ILE A 401 25.00 -18.09 13.51
C ILE A 401 26.18 -17.34 12.87
N GLY A 402 27.30 -18.03 12.76
CA GLY A 402 28.53 -17.43 12.26
C GLY A 402 29.66 -18.45 12.16
N PRO A 403 30.92 -18.05 12.52
CA PRO A 403 31.35 -16.71 12.92
C PRO A 403 31.48 -15.70 11.77
N GLY A 404 31.61 -16.18 10.54
CA GLY A 404 31.71 -15.35 9.34
C GLY A 404 30.56 -15.63 8.38
N ALA A 405 30.71 -15.24 7.11
CA ALA A 405 29.73 -15.47 6.06
C ALA A 405 30.24 -16.53 5.06
N GLY A 406 29.32 -17.11 4.29
CA GLY A 406 29.65 -18.11 3.28
C GLY A 406 30.31 -19.35 3.88
N VAL A 407 31.44 -19.77 3.34
CA VAL A 407 32.21 -20.94 3.77
C VAL A 407 32.74 -20.83 5.20
N HIS A 408 32.83 -19.61 5.71
CA HIS A 408 33.30 -19.31 7.07
C HIS A 408 32.15 -19.21 8.09
N GLY A 409 30.91 -19.41 7.63
CA GLY A 409 29.70 -19.30 8.44
C GLY A 409 28.96 -20.63 8.60
N GLY A 410 27.65 -20.52 8.86
CA GLY A 410 26.76 -21.68 8.93
C GLY A 410 26.89 -22.53 10.18
N ARG A 411 27.57 -22.03 11.21
CA ARG A 411 27.74 -22.73 12.50
C ARG A 411 27.03 -21.96 13.62
N ILE A 412 26.49 -22.68 14.58
CA ILE A 412 25.94 -22.07 15.79
C ILE A 412 27.13 -21.65 16.67
N VAL A 413 27.30 -20.37 16.87
CA VAL A 413 28.37 -19.78 17.72
C VAL A 413 27.89 -19.81 19.17
N VAL A 414 26.63 -19.43 19.42
CA VAL A 414 25.99 -19.49 20.74
C VAL A 414 24.49 -19.76 20.57
N ALA A 415 23.91 -20.52 21.49
CA ALA A 415 22.47 -20.77 21.55
C ALA A 415 22.09 -20.92 23.01
N ASP A 416 21.53 -19.87 23.61
CA ASP A 416 21.16 -19.87 25.04
C ASP A 416 20.21 -18.71 25.36
N TYR A 417 19.70 -18.66 26.57
CA TYR A 417 18.93 -17.53 27.07
C TYR A 417 19.78 -16.26 27.03
N LEU A 418 19.22 -15.18 26.58
CA LEU A 418 19.96 -13.92 26.32
C LEU A 418 20.46 -13.28 27.63
N GLU A 419 19.61 -13.19 28.66
CA GLU A 419 19.93 -12.49 29.90
C GLU A 419 21.20 -13.03 30.58
N PRO A 420 21.38 -14.35 30.78
CA PRO A 420 22.65 -14.87 31.35
C PRO A 420 23.88 -14.53 30.50
N LEU A 421 23.76 -14.54 29.17
CA LEU A 421 24.87 -14.21 28.26
C LEU A 421 25.32 -12.75 28.39
N LEU A 422 24.35 -11.84 28.60
CA LEU A 422 24.64 -10.41 28.77
C LEU A 422 25.29 -10.11 30.12
N LEU A 423 24.95 -10.89 31.17
CA LEU A 423 25.46 -10.71 32.53
C LEU A 423 26.79 -11.45 32.81
N ALA A 424 27.21 -12.36 31.93
CA ALA A 424 28.45 -13.12 32.08
C ALA A 424 29.67 -12.19 32.17
N GLU A 425 30.67 -12.54 32.98
CA GLU A 425 31.88 -11.70 33.16
C GLU A 425 32.67 -11.52 31.86
N LYS A 426 32.66 -12.56 30.99
CA LYS A 426 33.39 -12.54 29.69
C LYS A 426 32.54 -13.16 28.60
N ASN A 427 32.80 -12.74 27.37
CA ASN A 427 32.25 -13.34 26.18
C ASN A 427 33.20 -14.46 25.68
N ASP A 428 33.11 -15.62 26.29
CA ASP A 428 33.97 -16.75 25.92
C ASP A 428 33.45 -17.53 24.69
N SER A 429 32.30 -17.15 24.13
CA SER A 429 31.68 -17.80 22.96
C SER A 429 32.35 -17.41 21.63
N GLY A 430 33.07 -16.29 21.60
CA GLY A 430 33.59 -15.74 20.36
C GLY A 430 32.52 -15.06 19.48
N SER A 431 31.32 -14.87 20.00
CA SER A 431 30.23 -14.22 19.30
C SER A 431 30.51 -12.73 19.11
N LEU A 432 30.60 -12.29 17.87
CA LEU A 432 30.74 -10.89 17.52
C LEU A 432 29.47 -10.11 17.89
N THR A 433 28.29 -10.74 17.69
CA THR A 433 26.99 -10.17 18.06
C THR A 433 26.97 -9.82 19.56
N LEU A 434 27.34 -10.76 20.42
CA LEU A 434 27.37 -10.55 21.87
C LEU A 434 28.40 -9.46 22.26
N SER A 435 29.54 -9.38 21.56
CA SER A 435 30.55 -8.33 21.83
C SER A 435 29.98 -6.92 21.60
N TYR A 436 29.13 -6.76 20.55
CA TYR A 436 28.45 -5.48 20.31
C TYR A 436 27.35 -5.22 21.36
N LEU A 437 26.50 -6.20 21.64
CA LEU A 437 25.39 -6.08 22.61
C LEU A 437 25.91 -5.75 24.03
N ARG A 438 27.07 -6.29 24.40
CA ARG A 438 27.72 -6.07 25.72
C ARG A 438 28.52 -4.75 25.73
N GLY A 439 28.64 -4.07 24.59
CA GLY A 439 29.40 -2.84 24.45
C GLY A 439 30.92 -3.03 24.47
N GLU A 440 31.40 -4.27 24.35
CA GLU A 440 32.84 -4.60 24.28
C GLU A 440 33.47 -4.10 22.97
N THR A 441 32.64 -4.06 21.91
CA THR A 441 32.99 -3.53 20.59
C THR A 441 31.99 -2.44 20.24
N LYS A 442 32.46 -1.30 19.74
CA LYS A 442 31.58 -0.21 19.31
C LYS A 442 32.03 0.39 17.99
N ILE A 443 31.09 0.97 17.27
CA ILE A 443 31.38 1.80 16.09
C ILE A 443 31.66 3.20 16.61
N GLU A 444 32.91 3.66 16.46
CA GLU A 444 33.35 4.96 16.98
C GLU A 444 32.93 6.12 16.08
N MET A 445 32.62 7.25 16.65
CA MET A 445 32.40 8.49 15.93
C MET A 445 33.70 9.03 15.35
N PRO A 446 33.66 9.64 14.16
CA PRO A 446 34.82 10.37 13.66
C PRO A 446 35.25 11.45 14.69
N PRO A 447 36.56 11.63 14.91
CA PRO A 447 37.09 12.60 15.91
C PRO A 447 36.71 14.05 15.61
N ALA A 448 36.46 14.35 14.33
CA ALA A 448 36.03 15.68 13.90
C ALA A 448 35.10 15.57 12.70
N ARG A 449 34.14 16.46 12.62
CA ARG A 449 33.24 16.57 11.46
C ARG A 449 33.91 17.44 10.40
N ARG A 450 33.68 17.09 9.13
CA ARG A 450 34.20 17.90 8.02
C ARG A 450 33.49 19.27 7.98
N ASN A 451 34.24 20.32 7.98
CA ASN A 451 33.76 21.69 7.86
C ASN A 451 34.27 22.34 6.56
N ILE A 452 34.27 21.56 5.47
CA ILE A 452 34.76 22.02 4.18
C ILE A 452 33.57 22.62 3.42
N ASP A 453 33.71 23.85 2.97
CA ASP A 453 32.71 24.51 2.14
C ASP A 453 33.03 24.25 0.66
N LYS A 454 32.30 23.28 0.08
CA LYS A 454 32.32 22.93 -1.35
C LYS A 454 31.03 23.36 -2.07
N GLY A 455 30.30 24.30 -1.43
CA GLY A 455 28.98 24.71 -1.91
C GLY A 455 27.85 23.87 -1.33
N LYS A 456 26.66 24.11 -1.82
CA LYS A 456 25.46 23.40 -1.35
C LYS A 456 24.45 23.28 -2.47
N LEU A 457 23.63 22.24 -2.42
CA LEU A 457 22.41 22.15 -3.24
C LEU A 457 21.30 22.86 -2.48
N GLY A 458 20.68 23.86 -3.11
CA GLY A 458 19.57 24.60 -2.53
C GLY A 458 18.24 24.21 -3.16
N ILE A 459 17.28 23.83 -2.33
CA ILE A 459 15.91 23.46 -2.71
C ILE A 459 14.98 24.53 -2.13
N LYS A 460 14.10 25.12 -2.94
CA LYS A 460 13.05 26.04 -2.49
C LYS A 460 11.69 25.61 -3.03
N GLY A 461 10.69 25.64 -2.15
CA GLY A 461 9.31 25.35 -2.49
C GLY A 461 9.12 23.93 -2.99
N GLY A 462 9.77 22.95 -2.37
CA GLY A 462 9.62 21.52 -2.66
C GLY A 462 8.16 21.11 -2.44
N ASN A 463 7.52 20.45 -3.41
CA ASN A 463 6.10 20.13 -3.34
C ASN A 463 5.80 18.83 -4.06
N ILE A 464 5.66 17.73 -3.30
CA ILE A 464 5.27 16.42 -3.82
C ILE A 464 4.74 15.53 -2.66
N PHE A 465 3.65 14.85 -2.90
CA PHE A 465 2.99 13.97 -1.91
C PHE A 465 2.72 14.71 -0.60
N ASN A 466 3.34 14.28 0.50
CA ASN A 466 3.21 14.95 1.79
C ASN A 466 4.19 16.13 1.99
N ILE A 467 5.18 16.28 1.12
CA ILE A 467 6.09 17.45 1.15
C ILE A 467 5.36 18.66 0.59
N LYS A 468 5.27 19.74 1.37
CA LYS A 468 4.57 21.00 0.97
C LYS A 468 5.44 22.20 1.30
N ASN A 469 5.90 22.91 0.27
CA ASN A 469 6.71 24.14 0.36
C ASN A 469 8.03 23.95 1.12
N LEU A 470 8.68 22.78 0.96
CA LEU A 470 9.93 22.44 1.66
C LEU A 470 11.11 23.30 1.17
N ASN A 471 11.88 23.83 2.11
CA ASN A 471 13.14 24.53 1.82
C ASN A 471 14.29 23.80 2.51
N ALA A 472 15.30 23.39 1.73
CA ALA A 472 16.41 22.59 2.21
C ALA A 472 17.74 23.00 1.57
N ASP A 473 18.80 23.03 2.38
CA ASP A 473 20.19 23.18 1.92
C ASP A 473 20.94 21.87 2.23
N ILE A 474 21.56 21.27 1.22
CA ILE A 474 22.35 20.05 1.35
C ILE A 474 23.81 20.44 1.12
N PRO A 475 24.64 20.42 2.17
CA PRO A 475 26.05 20.80 2.01
C PRO A 475 26.81 19.76 1.19
N LEU A 476 27.67 20.21 0.30
CA LEU A 476 28.48 19.33 -0.58
C LEU A 476 29.81 18.98 0.09
N GLY A 477 30.41 17.87 -0.32
CA GLY A 477 31.68 17.36 0.22
C GLY A 477 31.55 16.77 1.63
N ARG A 478 30.38 16.27 1.96
CA ARG A 478 30.05 15.73 3.30
C ARG A 478 29.27 14.43 3.22
N LEU A 479 29.27 13.69 4.31
CA LEU A 479 28.31 12.59 4.55
C LEU A 479 27.07 13.20 5.20
N VAL A 480 25.96 13.24 4.46
CA VAL A 480 24.67 13.82 4.87
C VAL A 480 23.67 12.71 5.14
N ALA A 481 23.14 12.61 6.35
CA ALA A 481 22.10 11.65 6.70
C ALA A 481 20.73 12.33 6.65
N VAL A 482 19.80 11.77 5.88
CA VAL A 482 18.39 12.16 5.85
C VAL A 482 17.65 11.15 6.73
N THR A 483 17.09 11.63 7.85
CA THR A 483 16.48 10.80 8.88
C THR A 483 15.00 11.18 9.08
N GLY A 484 14.32 10.46 9.97
CA GLY A 484 12.93 10.76 10.33
C GLY A 484 12.05 9.52 10.34
N VAL A 485 10.87 9.65 10.92
CA VAL A 485 9.92 8.54 11.07
C VAL A 485 9.50 7.96 9.71
N SER A 486 8.94 6.74 9.72
CA SER A 486 8.45 6.09 8.51
C SER A 486 7.34 6.95 7.88
N GLY A 487 7.35 7.09 6.55
CA GLY A 487 6.37 7.92 5.84
C GLY A 487 6.56 9.44 5.95
N SER A 488 7.67 9.95 6.55
CA SER A 488 7.89 11.40 6.72
C SER A 488 8.29 12.14 5.44
N GLY A 489 8.52 11.42 4.32
CA GLY A 489 8.86 12.04 3.02
C GLY A 489 10.32 11.93 2.61
N LYS A 490 11.16 11.16 3.32
CA LYS A 490 12.60 10.98 3.03
C LYS A 490 12.86 10.53 1.59
N SER A 491 12.19 9.47 1.15
CA SER A 491 12.37 8.93 -0.21
C SER A 491 11.85 9.90 -1.26
N SER A 492 10.75 10.62 -0.97
CA SER A 492 10.23 11.67 -1.87
C SER A 492 11.24 12.80 -2.06
N LEU A 493 11.91 13.21 -0.98
CA LEU A 493 12.97 14.22 -1.05
C LEU A 493 14.16 13.70 -1.89
N LEU A 494 14.62 12.48 -1.64
CA LEU A 494 15.79 11.89 -2.30
C LEU A 494 15.54 11.63 -3.80
N TYR A 495 14.46 10.91 -4.13
CA TYR A 495 14.17 10.45 -5.49
C TYR A 495 13.53 11.54 -6.34
N GLU A 496 12.43 12.12 -5.83
CA GLU A 496 11.54 12.98 -6.62
C GLU A 496 12.04 14.42 -6.71
N ILE A 497 12.79 14.89 -5.72
CA ILE A 497 13.33 16.25 -5.74
C ILE A 497 14.82 16.25 -6.08
N ILE A 498 15.67 15.61 -5.25
CA ILE A 498 17.14 15.70 -5.42
C ILE A 498 17.59 15.00 -6.69
N HIS A 499 17.27 13.69 -6.84
CA HIS A 499 17.76 12.87 -7.95
C HIS A 499 17.22 13.34 -9.30
N LYS A 500 15.92 13.60 -9.41
CA LYS A 500 15.33 14.06 -10.68
C LYS A 500 15.93 15.38 -11.16
N ASN A 501 16.10 16.35 -10.26
CA ASN A 501 16.69 17.64 -10.63
C ASN A 501 18.17 17.54 -11.00
N LEU A 502 18.96 16.78 -10.22
CA LEU A 502 20.38 16.53 -10.55
C LEU A 502 20.53 15.83 -11.90
N SER A 503 19.79 14.74 -12.14
CA SER A 503 19.86 13.98 -13.39
C SER A 503 19.52 14.85 -14.59
N ALA A 504 18.40 15.58 -14.52
CA ALA A 504 17.95 16.46 -15.61
C ALA A 504 18.98 17.54 -15.95
N ARG A 505 19.56 18.17 -14.90
CA ARG A 505 20.56 19.21 -15.08
C ARG A 505 21.86 18.67 -15.71
N LEU A 506 22.33 17.52 -15.22
CA LEU A 506 23.58 16.90 -15.66
C LEU A 506 23.45 16.33 -17.08
N GLU A 507 22.34 15.67 -17.41
CA GLU A 507 22.08 15.13 -18.75
C GLU A 507 22.06 16.23 -19.81
N LYS A 508 21.45 17.38 -19.48
CA LYS A 508 21.37 18.54 -20.37
C LYS A 508 22.59 19.47 -20.23
N ARG A 509 23.67 19.02 -19.57
CA ARG A 509 24.92 19.77 -19.35
C ARG A 509 24.64 21.19 -18.81
N HIS A 510 23.75 21.29 -17.81
CA HIS A 510 23.32 22.55 -17.15
C HIS A 510 22.62 23.56 -18.09
N ARG A 511 22.15 23.13 -19.26
CA ARG A 511 21.47 24.01 -20.24
C ARG A 511 19.95 24.13 -19.99
N THR A 512 19.44 23.51 -18.95
CA THR A 512 18.00 23.60 -18.59
C THR A 512 17.83 24.28 -17.25
N ASN A 513 16.80 25.11 -17.14
CA ASN A 513 16.33 25.68 -15.88
C ASN A 513 15.07 24.99 -15.37
N GLU A 514 14.65 23.93 -16.08
CA GLU A 514 13.49 23.11 -15.67
C GLU A 514 13.70 22.55 -14.26
N THR A 515 12.66 22.63 -13.43
CA THR A 515 12.68 22.09 -12.06
C THR A 515 11.56 21.07 -11.90
N PHE A 516 11.82 20.04 -11.12
CA PHE A 516 10.89 18.95 -10.84
C PHE A 516 10.51 19.00 -9.36
N ASN A 517 9.21 19.13 -9.10
CA ASN A 517 8.63 19.07 -7.76
C ASN A 517 9.19 20.12 -6.77
N CYS A 518 9.69 21.26 -7.31
CA CYS A 518 10.17 22.38 -6.49
C CYS A 518 10.14 23.68 -7.32
N SER A 519 10.08 24.82 -6.64
CA SER A 519 10.09 26.13 -7.30
C SER A 519 11.49 26.52 -7.80
N SER A 520 12.53 26.07 -7.10
CA SER A 520 13.93 26.38 -7.48
C SER A 520 14.86 25.27 -6.98
N PHE A 521 15.86 24.95 -7.83
CA PHE A 521 16.92 23.98 -7.51
C PHE A 521 18.26 24.57 -7.96
N THR A 522 19.19 24.78 -7.03
CA THR A 522 20.47 25.48 -7.27
C THR A 522 21.68 24.67 -6.78
N GLY A 523 22.87 25.04 -7.19
CA GLY A 523 24.13 24.41 -6.76
C GLY A 523 24.59 23.26 -7.62
N THR A 524 23.92 22.99 -8.73
CA THR A 524 24.28 21.88 -9.63
C THR A 524 25.61 22.12 -10.34
N GLU A 525 26.04 23.35 -10.46
CA GLU A 525 27.34 23.74 -11.04
C GLU A 525 28.54 23.19 -10.26
N TYR A 526 28.34 22.82 -9.00
CA TYR A 526 29.38 22.20 -8.16
C TYR A 526 29.43 20.68 -8.33
N VAL A 527 28.50 20.08 -9.10
CA VAL A 527 28.32 18.62 -9.23
C VAL A 527 28.69 18.19 -10.65
N SER A 528 29.54 17.16 -10.78
CA SER A 528 29.93 16.61 -12.09
C SER A 528 29.08 15.37 -12.45
N ARG A 529 28.57 14.64 -11.46
CA ARG A 529 27.86 13.38 -11.65
C ARG A 529 26.94 13.10 -10.47
N THR A 530 25.84 12.38 -10.72
CA THR A 530 25.00 11.81 -9.66
C THR A 530 24.88 10.30 -9.85
N VAL A 531 24.86 9.58 -8.74
CA VAL A 531 24.72 8.11 -8.71
C VAL A 531 23.66 7.77 -7.66
N LEU A 532 22.61 7.11 -8.11
CA LEU A 532 21.55 6.60 -7.22
C LEU A 532 21.84 5.12 -6.92
N ILE A 533 21.92 4.78 -5.65
CA ILE A 533 22.19 3.42 -5.15
C ILE A 533 21.00 3.00 -4.27
N ASP A 534 20.09 2.28 -4.86
CA ASP A 534 18.88 1.75 -4.24
C ASP A 534 18.95 0.23 -4.07
N GLN A 535 17.96 -0.37 -3.45
CA GLN A 535 17.86 -1.80 -3.20
C GLN A 535 17.38 -2.61 -4.41
N SER A 536 17.13 -1.98 -5.56
CA SER A 536 16.69 -2.68 -6.77
C SER A 536 17.74 -3.69 -7.25
N PRO A 537 17.34 -4.82 -7.81
CA PRO A 537 18.29 -5.84 -8.28
C PRO A 537 19.27 -5.29 -9.31
N ILE A 538 20.51 -5.81 -9.34
CA ILE A 538 21.53 -5.44 -10.34
C ILE A 538 21.23 -6.01 -11.73
N GLY A 539 20.18 -6.80 -11.86
CA GLY A 539 19.70 -7.37 -13.14
C GLY A 539 18.43 -8.16 -12.93
N ARG A 540 17.65 -8.28 -13.98
CA ARG A 540 16.32 -8.92 -13.95
C ARG A 540 16.32 -10.36 -14.47
N THR A 541 17.48 -10.88 -14.88
CA THR A 541 17.58 -12.24 -15.47
C THR A 541 18.56 -13.09 -14.66
N PRO A 542 18.40 -14.42 -14.67
CA PRO A 542 19.36 -15.33 -14.01
C PRO A 542 20.80 -15.23 -14.54
N ARG A 543 21.01 -14.61 -15.70
CA ARG A 543 22.33 -14.41 -16.31
C ARG A 543 23.07 -13.21 -15.73
N SER A 544 22.35 -12.27 -15.12
CA SER A 544 22.96 -11.12 -14.45
C SER A 544 23.61 -11.59 -13.15
N ASN A 545 24.83 -11.15 -12.88
CA ASN A 545 25.57 -11.48 -11.65
C ASN A 545 26.56 -10.35 -11.31
N SER A 546 27.21 -10.45 -10.15
CA SER A 546 28.17 -9.44 -9.67
C SER A 546 29.34 -9.22 -10.62
N MET A 547 29.84 -10.29 -11.27
CA MET A 547 30.99 -10.22 -12.21
C MET A 547 30.63 -9.48 -13.50
N THR A 548 29.41 -9.69 -14.02
CA THR A 548 28.94 -8.96 -15.21
C THR A 548 28.66 -7.50 -14.88
N TYR A 549 28.12 -7.21 -13.69
CA TYR A 549 27.80 -5.86 -13.27
C TYR A 549 29.06 -4.99 -13.05
N THR A 550 30.08 -5.54 -12.38
CA THR A 550 31.37 -4.84 -12.12
C THR A 550 32.27 -4.82 -13.35
N GLY A 551 31.95 -5.59 -14.37
CA GLY A 551 32.75 -5.70 -15.60
C GLY A 551 33.94 -6.66 -15.47
N ALA A 552 34.13 -7.33 -14.34
CA ALA A 552 35.20 -8.30 -14.15
C ALA A 552 35.13 -9.46 -15.18
N TRP A 553 33.91 -9.89 -15.49
CA TRP A 553 33.67 -11.02 -16.45
C TRP A 553 34.24 -10.75 -17.85
N THR A 554 34.31 -9.49 -18.28
CA THR A 554 34.87 -9.13 -19.60
C THR A 554 36.34 -9.54 -19.68
N PHE A 555 37.10 -9.19 -18.65
CA PHE A 555 38.55 -9.51 -18.59
C PHE A 555 38.78 -11.03 -18.44
N ILE A 556 37.92 -11.69 -17.64
CA ILE A 556 38.01 -13.17 -17.49
C ILE A 556 37.80 -13.86 -18.85
N ARG A 557 36.84 -13.43 -19.67
CA ARG A 557 36.58 -13.98 -21.00
C ARG A 557 37.78 -13.76 -21.94
N GLU A 558 38.45 -12.63 -21.83
CA GLU A 558 39.65 -12.31 -22.60
C GLU A 558 40.78 -13.26 -22.24
N LEU A 559 41.02 -13.52 -20.95
CA LEU A 559 42.03 -14.48 -20.49
C LEU A 559 41.79 -15.88 -21.09
N PHE A 560 40.54 -16.33 -21.11
CA PHE A 560 40.21 -17.63 -21.72
C PHE A 560 40.48 -17.64 -23.23
N ALA A 561 40.17 -16.53 -23.93
CA ALA A 561 40.41 -16.41 -25.37
C ALA A 561 41.92 -16.41 -25.72
N GLU A 562 42.76 -15.99 -24.78
CA GLU A 562 44.23 -15.94 -24.96
C GLU A 562 44.93 -17.29 -24.71
N THR A 563 44.22 -18.28 -24.16
CA THR A 563 44.80 -19.62 -23.95
C THR A 563 45.21 -20.24 -25.30
N MET A 564 46.27 -21.05 -25.31
CA MET A 564 46.76 -21.72 -26.53
C MET A 564 45.65 -22.52 -27.22
N GLU A 565 44.86 -23.24 -26.47
CA GLU A 565 43.77 -24.09 -26.99
C GLU A 565 42.66 -23.28 -27.64
N ALA A 566 42.24 -22.14 -27.02
CA ALA A 566 41.25 -21.25 -27.59
C ALA A 566 41.76 -20.58 -28.88
N ARG A 567 42.98 -20.11 -28.85
CA ARG A 567 43.64 -19.50 -30.03
C ARG A 567 43.78 -20.50 -31.20
N ALA A 568 44.18 -21.74 -30.90
CA ALA A 568 44.29 -22.82 -31.89
C ALA A 568 42.93 -23.13 -32.55
N ARG A 569 41.81 -22.93 -31.81
CA ARG A 569 40.45 -23.14 -32.33
C ARG A 569 39.84 -21.84 -32.92
N GLY A 570 40.61 -20.74 -32.95
CA GLY A 570 40.12 -19.43 -33.43
C GLY A 570 39.01 -18.81 -32.57
N TRP A 571 38.95 -19.17 -31.31
CA TRP A 571 37.88 -18.73 -30.39
C TRP A 571 38.21 -17.39 -29.75
N LYS A 572 37.23 -16.49 -29.78
CA LYS A 572 37.30 -15.14 -29.21
C LYS A 572 36.60 -15.11 -27.85
N ALA A 573 36.71 -13.99 -27.12
CA ALA A 573 36.09 -13.76 -25.80
C ALA A 573 34.57 -14.00 -25.80
N SER A 574 33.90 -13.79 -26.95
CA SER A 574 32.46 -14.08 -27.09
C SER A 574 32.11 -15.55 -26.86
N ARG A 575 33.05 -16.49 -27.16
CA ARG A 575 32.85 -17.92 -26.92
C ARG A 575 32.62 -18.23 -25.43
N PHE A 576 33.25 -17.46 -24.56
CA PHE A 576 33.19 -17.64 -23.10
C PHE A 576 32.10 -16.77 -22.43
N SER A 577 31.12 -16.30 -23.22
CA SER A 577 29.97 -15.54 -22.72
C SER A 577 28.74 -16.43 -22.66
N PHE A 578 28.08 -16.45 -21.51
CA PHE A 578 26.77 -17.11 -21.34
C PHE A 578 25.63 -16.24 -21.89
N ASN A 579 25.89 -14.98 -22.29
CA ASN A 579 24.87 -14.05 -22.82
C ASN A 579 24.77 -14.11 -24.36
N VAL A 580 25.79 -14.57 -25.05
CA VAL A 580 25.91 -14.53 -26.52
C VAL A 580 25.96 -15.95 -27.11
N ARG A 581 25.33 -16.15 -28.25
CA ARG A 581 25.33 -17.42 -28.97
C ARG A 581 26.78 -17.80 -29.37
N GLY A 582 27.03 -19.10 -29.44
CA GLY A 582 28.30 -19.66 -29.88
C GLY A 582 29.03 -20.48 -28.82
N GLY A 583 28.97 -20.10 -27.55
CA GLY A 583 29.60 -20.82 -26.45
C GLY A 583 28.67 -21.26 -25.32
N ARG A 584 27.52 -20.62 -25.26
CA ARG A 584 26.51 -20.91 -24.23
C ARG A 584 25.67 -22.14 -24.59
N CYS A 585 25.10 -22.78 -23.60
CA CYS A 585 24.09 -23.82 -23.81
C CYS A 585 22.85 -23.18 -24.44
N GLU A 586 22.43 -23.63 -25.62
CA GLU A 586 21.27 -23.05 -26.32
C GLU A 586 19.93 -23.54 -25.75
N ALA A 587 19.88 -24.68 -25.06
CA ALA A 587 18.67 -25.19 -24.43
C ALA A 587 18.18 -24.24 -23.33
N CYS A 588 19.07 -23.80 -22.44
CA CYS A 588 18.75 -22.83 -21.35
C CYS A 588 19.20 -21.40 -21.71
N GLN A 589 19.74 -21.18 -22.91
CA GLN A 589 20.23 -19.88 -23.37
C GLN A 589 21.25 -19.22 -22.41
N GLY A 590 22.03 -20.06 -21.71
CA GLY A 590 23.05 -19.60 -20.77
C GLY A 590 22.54 -19.31 -19.35
N ASN A 591 21.27 -19.54 -19.08
CA ASN A 591 20.70 -19.35 -17.72
C ASN A 591 21.23 -20.42 -16.75
N GLY A 592 21.49 -21.64 -17.22
CA GLY A 592 21.81 -22.80 -16.38
C GLY A 592 20.57 -23.52 -15.89
N GLU A 593 19.44 -22.82 -15.90
CA GLU A 593 18.14 -23.26 -15.38
C GLU A 593 17.06 -23.03 -16.42
N ILE A 594 15.97 -23.76 -16.29
CA ILE A 594 14.75 -23.60 -17.10
C ILE A 594 13.62 -23.21 -16.15
N ALA A 595 12.93 -22.12 -16.48
CA ALA A 595 11.78 -21.64 -15.70
C ALA A 595 10.55 -22.48 -16.06
N VAL A 596 9.95 -23.11 -15.07
CA VAL A 596 8.68 -23.84 -15.18
C VAL A 596 7.58 -22.95 -14.60
N GLU A 597 6.81 -22.32 -15.47
CA GLU A 597 5.70 -21.46 -15.08
C GLU A 597 4.48 -22.30 -14.67
N MET A 598 3.94 -21.99 -13.53
CA MET A 598 2.74 -22.65 -13.00
C MET A 598 1.65 -21.60 -12.77
N HIS A 599 0.43 -21.85 -13.26
CA HIS A 599 -0.64 -20.86 -13.29
C HIS A 599 -1.01 -20.28 -11.92
N PHE A 600 -0.88 -21.05 -10.84
CA PHE A 600 -1.32 -20.65 -9.50
C PHE A 600 -0.22 -20.71 -8.44
N LEU A 601 1.02 -21.04 -8.84
CA LEU A 601 2.17 -21.17 -7.95
C LEU A 601 3.32 -20.33 -8.48
N PRO A 602 4.28 -19.95 -7.63
CA PRO A 602 5.48 -19.25 -8.09
C PRO A 602 6.24 -20.07 -9.15
N THR A 603 6.87 -19.39 -10.09
CA THR A 603 7.73 -20.01 -11.10
C THR A 603 8.84 -20.81 -10.41
N VAL A 604 9.01 -22.07 -10.78
CA VAL A 604 10.07 -22.94 -10.25
C VAL A 604 11.20 -23.01 -11.29
N TYR A 605 12.43 -22.86 -10.83
CA TYR A 605 13.63 -22.97 -11.67
C TYR A 605 14.26 -24.35 -11.45
N VAL A 606 14.40 -25.10 -12.54
CA VAL A 606 15.03 -26.43 -12.51
C VAL A 606 16.34 -26.43 -13.32
N PRO A 607 17.39 -27.12 -12.86
CA PRO A 607 18.64 -27.18 -13.63
C PRO A 607 18.42 -27.71 -15.05
N CYS A 608 19.05 -27.08 -16.01
CA CYS A 608 18.97 -27.46 -17.43
C CYS A 608 19.57 -28.87 -17.63
N GLU A 609 18.79 -29.82 -18.09
CA GLU A 609 19.21 -31.21 -18.33
C GLU A 609 20.35 -31.33 -19.36
N VAL A 610 20.36 -30.45 -20.37
CA VAL A 610 21.36 -30.50 -21.46
C VAL A 610 22.77 -30.14 -20.98
N CYS A 611 22.88 -29.08 -20.17
CA CYS A 611 24.20 -28.66 -19.67
C CYS A 611 24.44 -29.01 -18.20
N GLY A 612 23.47 -29.62 -17.52
CA GLY A 612 23.59 -29.97 -16.09
C GLY A 612 23.83 -28.72 -15.21
N GLY A 613 23.17 -27.58 -15.52
CA GLY A 613 23.33 -26.31 -14.79
C GLY A 613 24.58 -25.51 -15.20
N ARG A 614 25.45 -26.04 -16.07
CA ARG A 614 26.80 -25.46 -16.36
C ARG A 614 26.81 -24.26 -17.32
N ARG A 615 25.67 -23.86 -17.85
CA ARG A 615 25.47 -22.64 -18.68
C ARG A 615 26.12 -22.66 -20.06
N PHE A 616 27.18 -23.46 -20.29
CA PHE A 616 28.02 -23.50 -21.50
C PHE A 616 27.88 -24.82 -22.25
N MET A 617 28.25 -24.78 -23.53
CA MET A 617 28.41 -25.97 -24.37
C MET A 617 29.60 -26.78 -23.87
N LYS A 618 29.56 -28.10 -24.06
CA LYS A 618 30.59 -29.05 -23.60
C LYS A 618 31.98 -28.68 -24.11
N GLU A 619 32.08 -28.29 -25.39
CA GLU A 619 33.35 -27.90 -26.05
C GLU A 619 33.95 -26.64 -25.39
N THR A 620 33.10 -25.66 -24.98
CA THR A 620 33.57 -24.46 -24.31
C THR A 620 34.21 -24.80 -22.96
N LEU A 621 33.66 -25.80 -22.25
CA LEU A 621 34.14 -26.25 -20.95
C LEU A 621 35.47 -27.05 -21.03
N GLU A 622 35.92 -27.44 -22.22
CA GLU A 622 37.22 -28.11 -22.41
C GLU A 622 38.39 -27.15 -22.20
N ILE A 623 38.19 -25.85 -22.48
CA ILE A 623 39.24 -24.84 -22.35
C ILE A 623 39.48 -24.54 -20.87
N ARG A 624 40.77 -24.53 -20.49
CA ARG A 624 41.17 -24.30 -19.11
C ARG A 624 42.18 -23.14 -19.01
N TYR A 625 41.99 -22.32 -17.98
CA TYR A 625 42.93 -21.29 -17.53
C TYR A 625 43.35 -21.62 -16.10
N LYS A 626 44.66 -21.80 -15.87
CA LYS A 626 45.24 -22.27 -14.58
C LYS A 626 44.46 -23.51 -14.06
N ASN A 627 44.20 -24.48 -14.94
CA ASN A 627 43.52 -25.78 -14.68
C ASN A 627 42.01 -25.66 -14.34
N LYS A 628 41.39 -24.50 -14.46
CA LYS A 628 39.94 -24.30 -14.24
C LYS A 628 39.23 -23.91 -15.55
N ASN A 629 38.09 -24.52 -15.83
CA ASN A 629 37.25 -24.11 -16.94
C ASN A 629 36.34 -22.91 -16.55
N VAL A 630 35.70 -22.34 -17.54
CA VAL A 630 34.89 -21.12 -17.35
C VAL A 630 33.74 -21.30 -16.36
N TYR A 631 33.16 -22.50 -16.22
CA TYR A 631 32.11 -22.79 -15.26
C TYR A 631 32.69 -22.92 -13.84
N GLU A 632 33.83 -23.60 -13.70
CA GLU A 632 34.54 -23.72 -12.41
C GLU A 632 34.95 -22.34 -11.88
N ILE A 633 35.25 -21.41 -12.77
CA ILE A 633 35.50 -20.00 -12.39
C ILE A 633 34.19 -19.35 -11.84
N LEU A 634 33.03 -19.60 -12.46
CA LEU A 634 31.74 -19.06 -11.98
C LEU A 634 31.39 -19.59 -10.60
N GLN A 635 31.85 -20.74 -10.20
CA GLN A 635 31.61 -21.33 -8.86
C GLN A 635 32.57 -20.79 -7.79
N MET A 636 33.61 -20.06 -8.17
CA MET A 636 34.54 -19.46 -7.19
C MET A 636 33.85 -18.32 -6.44
N THR A 637 34.18 -18.19 -5.14
CA THR A 637 33.81 -17.01 -4.36
C THR A 637 34.74 -15.84 -4.76
N VAL A 638 34.32 -14.63 -4.44
CA VAL A 638 35.13 -13.40 -4.61
C VAL A 638 36.47 -13.55 -3.87
N GLU A 639 36.48 -14.15 -2.68
CA GLU A 639 37.66 -14.39 -1.85
C GLU A 639 38.64 -15.35 -2.53
N GLU A 640 38.16 -16.46 -3.05
CA GLU A 640 38.97 -17.42 -3.84
C GLU A 640 39.51 -16.78 -5.13
N GLY A 641 38.64 -15.97 -5.78
CA GLY A 641 39.03 -15.25 -6.99
C GLY A 641 40.15 -14.24 -6.77
N LEU A 642 40.19 -13.57 -5.61
CA LEU A 642 41.27 -12.65 -5.23
C LEU A 642 42.62 -13.35 -5.23
N GLN A 643 42.68 -14.59 -4.72
CA GLN A 643 43.92 -15.38 -4.72
C GLN A 643 44.24 -15.89 -6.15
N PHE A 644 43.24 -16.40 -6.86
CA PHE A 644 43.39 -16.99 -8.19
C PHE A 644 43.85 -15.96 -9.26
N PHE A 645 43.30 -14.74 -9.21
CA PHE A 645 43.57 -13.66 -10.16
C PHE A 645 44.53 -12.59 -9.59
N GLY A 646 45.32 -12.93 -8.58
CA GLY A 646 46.25 -12.00 -7.93
C GLY A 646 47.21 -11.29 -8.86
N ASP A 647 47.59 -11.97 -9.97
CA ASP A 647 48.49 -11.46 -11.00
C ASP A 647 47.79 -10.72 -12.15
N ILE A 648 46.46 -10.55 -12.08
CA ILE A 648 45.67 -9.89 -13.14
C ILE A 648 44.98 -8.64 -12.54
N PRO A 649 45.63 -7.47 -12.57
CA PRO A 649 45.12 -6.27 -11.90
C PRO A 649 43.68 -5.91 -12.32
N ALA A 650 43.35 -6.02 -13.59
CA ALA A 650 42.03 -5.68 -14.12
C ALA A 650 40.90 -6.50 -13.50
N VAL A 651 41.15 -7.74 -13.08
CA VAL A 651 40.18 -8.60 -12.38
C VAL A 651 40.32 -8.40 -10.86
N HIS A 652 41.56 -8.50 -10.35
CA HIS A 652 41.88 -8.41 -8.90
C HIS A 652 41.29 -7.16 -8.24
N ASP A 653 41.48 -5.98 -8.87
CA ASP A 653 41.06 -4.72 -8.25
C ASP A 653 39.51 -4.63 -8.11
N ARG A 654 38.78 -5.18 -9.10
CA ARG A 654 37.32 -5.26 -9.04
C ARG A 654 36.83 -6.23 -7.95
N LEU A 655 37.54 -7.37 -7.83
CA LEU A 655 37.23 -8.34 -6.77
C LEU A 655 37.57 -7.75 -5.38
N LYS A 656 38.65 -6.96 -5.32
CA LYS A 656 39.06 -6.28 -4.06
C LYS A 656 37.95 -5.34 -3.58
N THR A 657 37.38 -4.53 -4.49
CA THR A 657 36.26 -3.63 -4.06
C THR A 657 35.05 -4.40 -3.60
N LEU A 658 34.74 -5.56 -4.20
CA LEU A 658 33.65 -6.43 -3.75
C LEU A 658 33.94 -7.01 -2.36
N SER A 659 35.16 -7.44 -2.12
CA SER A 659 35.58 -7.94 -0.81
C SER A 659 35.54 -6.85 0.27
N ASP A 660 35.99 -5.62 -0.07
CA ASP A 660 36.00 -4.49 0.84
C ASP A 660 34.61 -4.10 1.33
N VAL A 661 33.55 -4.28 0.48
CA VAL A 661 32.15 -4.03 0.87
C VAL A 661 31.52 -5.24 1.60
N GLY A 662 32.33 -6.25 1.98
CA GLY A 662 31.87 -7.41 2.74
C GLY A 662 31.20 -8.49 1.89
N LEU A 663 31.47 -8.53 0.58
CA LEU A 663 30.89 -9.52 -0.34
C LEU A 663 31.90 -10.59 -0.78
N GLY A 664 32.91 -10.87 0.04
CA GLY A 664 33.93 -11.90 -0.23
C GLY A 664 33.39 -13.31 -0.44
N TYR A 665 32.28 -13.60 0.20
CA TYR A 665 31.62 -14.91 0.15
C TYR A 665 30.78 -15.17 -1.11
N LEU A 666 30.44 -14.13 -1.88
CA LEU A 666 29.60 -14.29 -3.08
C LEU A 666 30.29 -15.11 -4.15
N GLU A 667 29.56 -16.05 -4.74
CA GLU A 667 30.04 -16.79 -5.92
C GLU A 667 29.94 -15.89 -7.16
N PHE A 668 30.92 -16.00 -8.07
CA PHE A 668 30.94 -15.22 -9.31
C PHE A 668 29.69 -15.40 -10.15
N GLY A 669 29.20 -16.64 -10.24
CA GLY A 669 28.00 -17.00 -11.01
C GLY A 669 26.68 -16.84 -10.32
N GLN A 670 26.65 -16.37 -9.06
CA GLN A 670 25.40 -16.20 -8.32
C GLN A 670 24.48 -15.23 -9.05
N SER A 671 23.25 -15.68 -9.31
CA SER A 671 22.25 -14.88 -10.03
C SER A 671 21.88 -13.61 -9.27
N ALA A 672 21.76 -12.50 -9.98
CA ALA A 672 21.29 -11.22 -9.44
C ALA A 672 19.90 -11.33 -8.79
N THR A 673 19.08 -12.30 -9.25
CA THR A 673 17.72 -12.51 -8.73
C THR A 673 17.72 -13.21 -7.36
N THR A 674 18.84 -13.81 -6.95
CA THR A 674 18.97 -14.47 -5.64
C THR A 674 19.66 -13.58 -4.60
N LEU A 675 20.20 -12.43 -5.02
CA LEU A 675 20.84 -11.50 -4.09
C LEU A 675 19.78 -10.79 -3.24
N SER A 676 20.10 -10.58 -1.96
CA SER A 676 19.31 -9.72 -1.10
C SER A 676 19.41 -8.27 -1.59
N GLY A 677 18.46 -7.41 -1.20
CA GLY A 677 18.50 -5.99 -1.54
C GLY A 677 19.79 -5.31 -1.09
N GLY A 678 20.27 -5.63 0.10
CA GLY A 678 21.53 -5.11 0.64
C GLY A 678 22.76 -5.58 -0.13
N GLU A 679 22.79 -6.88 -0.55
CA GLU A 679 23.88 -7.40 -1.40
C GLU A 679 23.92 -6.70 -2.75
N ALA A 680 22.76 -6.54 -3.40
CA ALA A 680 22.64 -5.83 -4.68
C ALA A 680 23.17 -4.40 -4.55
N GLN A 681 22.81 -3.71 -3.48
CA GLN A 681 23.23 -2.34 -3.18
C GLN A 681 24.76 -2.26 -2.97
N ARG A 682 25.35 -3.22 -2.22
CA ARG A 682 26.81 -3.28 -2.01
C ARG A 682 27.57 -3.57 -3.29
N VAL A 683 27.02 -4.39 -4.20
CA VAL A 683 27.61 -4.61 -5.54
C VAL A 683 27.65 -3.28 -6.33
N LYS A 684 26.59 -2.47 -6.25
CA LYS A 684 26.53 -1.15 -6.88
C LYS A 684 27.61 -0.22 -6.29
N ILE A 685 27.75 -0.19 -4.97
CA ILE A 685 28.77 0.61 -4.26
C ILE A 685 30.17 0.17 -4.72
N SER A 686 30.44 -1.15 -4.76
CA SER A 686 31.76 -1.68 -5.18
C SER A 686 32.14 -1.25 -6.59
N SER A 687 31.18 -1.23 -7.52
CA SER A 687 31.42 -0.84 -8.90
C SER A 687 31.79 0.65 -9.02
N GLU A 688 31.25 1.48 -8.13
CA GLU A 688 31.55 2.91 -8.09
C GLU A 688 32.93 3.20 -7.43
N LEU A 689 33.32 2.41 -6.44
CA LEU A 689 34.65 2.51 -5.80
C LEU A 689 35.78 2.21 -6.79
N TYR A 690 35.57 1.33 -7.74
CA TYR A 690 36.56 0.96 -8.74
C TYR A 690 36.78 2.05 -9.82
N ARG A 691 35.76 2.91 -10.05
CA ARG A 691 35.86 3.92 -11.12
C ARG A 691 36.96 4.95 -10.84
N PRO A 692 37.70 5.36 -11.87
CA PRO A 692 38.71 6.42 -11.67
C PRO A 692 38.02 7.68 -11.13
N ASP A 693 38.71 8.36 -10.23
CA ASP A 693 38.25 9.48 -9.44
C ASP A 693 37.53 10.57 -10.23
N THR A 694 36.24 10.59 -10.11
CA THR A 694 35.47 11.78 -10.45
C THR A 694 35.20 12.50 -9.13
N HIS A 695 35.95 13.52 -8.86
CA HIS A 695 35.65 14.45 -7.77
C HIS A 695 34.29 15.10 -8.05
N ARG A 696 33.54 15.47 -7.02
CA ARG A 696 32.24 16.16 -7.09
C ARG A 696 31.09 15.26 -7.57
N THR A 697 31.17 13.97 -7.32
CA THR A 697 30.02 13.07 -7.50
C THR A 697 29.10 13.18 -6.28
N VAL A 698 27.78 13.22 -6.53
CA VAL A 698 26.75 13.12 -5.47
C VAL A 698 26.21 11.68 -5.50
N PHE A 699 26.54 10.91 -4.47
CA PHE A 699 26.00 9.58 -4.23
C PHE A 699 24.73 9.71 -3.38
N LEU A 700 23.64 9.13 -3.88
CA LEU A 700 22.33 9.09 -3.21
C LEU A 700 22.05 7.64 -2.82
N LEU A 701 21.99 7.33 -1.54
CA LEU A 701 21.80 5.98 -1.02
C LEU A 701 20.51 5.87 -0.20
N ASP A 702 19.77 4.79 -0.39
CA ASP A 702 18.53 4.53 0.32
C ASP A 702 18.71 3.32 1.24
N GLU A 703 18.79 3.57 2.56
CA GLU A 703 18.90 2.58 3.64
C GLU A 703 20.00 1.53 3.39
N PRO A 704 21.27 1.93 3.19
CA PRO A 704 22.32 0.96 2.84
C PRO A 704 22.75 0.03 3.97
N THR A 705 22.31 0.23 5.22
CA THR A 705 22.61 -0.65 6.35
C THR A 705 21.61 -1.80 6.51
N VAL A 706 20.57 -1.84 5.70
CA VAL A 706 19.52 -2.87 5.76
C VAL A 706 20.12 -4.27 5.58
N GLY A 707 19.80 -5.20 6.50
CA GLY A 707 20.28 -6.57 6.49
C GLY A 707 21.76 -6.74 6.81
N LEU A 708 22.40 -5.73 7.44
CA LEU A 708 23.81 -5.79 7.80
C LEU A 708 24.02 -6.04 9.30
N HIS A 709 24.89 -6.99 9.59
CA HIS A 709 25.44 -7.17 10.93
C HIS A 709 26.33 -5.96 11.31
N TYR A 710 26.48 -5.66 12.59
CA TYR A 710 27.26 -4.52 13.12
C TYR A 710 28.66 -4.41 12.51
N GLY A 711 29.37 -5.53 12.33
CA GLY A 711 30.70 -5.57 11.72
C GLY A 711 30.71 -5.07 10.27
N ASP A 712 29.66 -5.38 9.50
CA ASP A 712 29.53 -4.95 8.11
C ASP A 712 29.05 -3.50 8.03
N VAL A 713 28.21 -3.04 8.99
CA VAL A 713 27.83 -1.62 9.14
C VAL A 713 29.09 -0.76 9.33
N ARG A 714 30.02 -1.21 10.18
CA ARG A 714 31.30 -0.54 10.38
C ARG A 714 32.09 -0.38 9.10
N LYS A 715 32.26 -1.49 8.33
CA LYS A 715 32.95 -1.49 7.02
C LYS A 715 32.29 -0.51 6.05
N LEU A 716 30.95 -0.54 5.98
CA LEU A 716 30.19 0.35 5.10
C LEU A 716 30.44 1.82 5.45
N ILE A 717 30.40 2.18 6.74
CA ILE A 717 30.66 3.54 7.22
C ILE A 717 32.07 3.98 6.76
N GLU A 718 33.10 3.12 6.95
CA GLU A 718 34.48 3.39 6.51
C GLU A 718 34.55 3.69 5.00
N ILE A 719 33.81 2.92 4.18
CA ILE A 719 33.73 3.10 2.74
C ILE A 719 33.07 4.44 2.38
N LEU A 720 31.92 4.75 3.01
CA LEU A 720 31.23 6.02 2.76
C LEU A 720 32.12 7.22 3.16
N GLN A 721 32.85 7.11 4.27
CA GLN A 721 33.82 8.13 4.71
C GLN A 721 34.93 8.31 3.65
N LYS A 722 35.50 7.21 3.12
CA LYS A 722 36.53 7.24 2.04
C LYS A 722 36.01 7.96 0.80
N LEU A 723 34.75 7.67 0.38
CA LEU A 723 34.12 8.33 -0.79
C LEU A 723 34.08 9.86 -0.58
N VAL A 724 33.72 10.29 0.63
CA VAL A 724 33.65 11.73 0.97
C VAL A 724 35.08 12.34 1.00
N ASP A 725 36.06 11.63 1.57
CA ASP A 725 37.47 12.07 1.63
C ASP A 725 38.06 12.29 0.23
N HIS A 726 37.58 11.53 -0.78
CA HIS A 726 37.96 11.72 -2.18
C HIS A 726 37.21 12.91 -2.84
N GLY A 727 36.50 13.73 -2.08
CA GLY A 727 35.92 14.97 -2.56
C GLY A 727 34.48 14.86 -3.08
N ASN A 728 33.83 13.73 -2.82
CA ASN A 728 32.44 13.48 -3.21
C ASN A 728 31.47 13.88 -2.11
N THR A 729 30.18 13.90 -2.41
CA THR A 729 29.08 14.08 -1.47
C THR A 729 28.32 12.77 -1.37
N VAL A 730 28.02 12.34 -0.14
CA VAL A 730 27.18 11.16 0.09
C VAL A 730 25.94 11.63 0.84
N VAL A 731 24.76 11.44 0.25
CA VAL A 731 23.46 11.69 0.89
C VAL A 731 22.79 10.33 1.12
N VAL A 732 22.54 9.99 2.37
CA VAL A 732 22.01 8.67 2.74
C VAL A 732 20.71 8.81 3.53
N ILE A 733 19.65 8.11 3.12
CA ILE A 733 18.47 7.90 3.97
C ILE A 733 18.84 6.80 4.94
N GLU A 734 18.67 7.04 6.25
CA GLU A 734 19.04 6.06 7.26
C GLU A 734 18.22 6.12 8.55
N HIS A 735 18.10 4.94 9.15
CA HIS A 735 17.51 4.74 10.47
C HIS A 735 18.54 4.19 11.48
N ASN A 736 19.63 3.64 10.99
CA ASN A 736 20.71 3.08 11.82
C ASN A 736 21.45 4.20 12.56
N LEU A 737 21.38 4.20 13.89
CA LEU A 737 21.94 5.26 14.74
C LEU A 737 23.47 5.32 14.67
N ASP A 738 24.15 4.19 14.41
CA ASP A 738 25.61 4.15 14.27
C ASP A 738 26.08 4.90 13.01
N LEU A 739 25.39 4.74 11.91
CA LEU A 739 25.71 5.50 10.70
C LEU A 739 25.33 6.97 10.88
N ILE A 740 24.16 7.27 11.48
CA ILE A 740 23.70 8.65 11.70
C ILE A 740 24.69 9.41 12.61
N LYS A 741 25.20 8.77 13.67
CA LYS A 741 26.18 9.41 14.55
C LYS A 741 27.52 9.69 13.86
N CYS A 742 27.83 9.00 12.76
CA CYS A 742 29.05 9.18 11.97
C CYS A 742 28.90 10.19 10.82
N ALA A 743 27.67 10.70 10.57
CA ALA A 743 27.40 11.67 9.50
C ALA A 743 27.94 13.08 9.87
N ASP A 744 28.41 13.82 8.86
CA ASP A 744 28.85 15.21 9.01
C ASP A 744 27.67 16.17 9.20
N TYR A 745 26.49 15.83 8.60
CA TYR A 745 25.29 16.65 8.61
C TYR A 745 24.06 15.77 8.60
N VAL A 746 23.06 16.17 9.38
CA VAL A 746 21.79 15.43 9.47
C VAL A 746 20.63 16.35 9.07
N ILE A 747 19.69 15.82 8.29
CA ILE A 747 18.41 16.45 7.95
C ILE A 747 17.32 15.50 8.47
N ASP A 748 16.59 15.94 9.51
CA ASP A 748 15.54 15.13 10.15
C ASP A 748 14.17 15.58 9.68
N MET A 749 13.43 14.67 9.04
CA MET A 749 12.10 14.90 8.46
C MET A 749 10.99 14.39 9.39
N GLY A 750 9.88 15.11 9.41
CA GLY A 750 8.74 14.72 10.23
C GLY A 750 7.69 15.84 10.33
N PRO A 751 7.02 16.02 11.51
CA PRO A 751 7.22 15.25 12.75
C PRO A 751 6.66 13.82 12.72
N GLU A 752 5.62 13.58 11.91
CA GLU A 752 4.96 12.28 11.78
C GLU A 752 5.08 11.75 10.34
N GLY A 753 4.40 10.63 10.05
CA GLY A 753 4.27 10.08 8.70
C GLY A 753 3.01 10.62 8.00
N GLY A 754 2.92 10.43 6.68
CA GLY A 754 1.77 10.85 5.89
C GLY A 754 1.53 12.35 5.93
N ASP A 755 0.28 12.76 6.08
CA ASP A 755 -0.12 14.19 6.07
C ASP A 755 0.48 15.00 7.21
N GLY A 756 0.89 14.35 8.30
CA GLY A 756 1.57 14.98 9.43
C GLY A 756 3.08 15.11 9.23
N GLY A 757 3.61 14.70 8.08
CA GLY A 757 5.03 14.75 7.75
C GLY A 757 5.36 15.81 6.70
N GLY A 758 6.49 15.60 6.02
CA GLY A 758 6.90 16.44 4.89
C GLY A 758 7.74 17.65 5.25
N ASP A 759 7.94 17.94 6.54
CA ASP A 759 8.72 19.09 7.02
C ASP A 759 10.12 18.68 7.48
N ILE A 760 11.07 19.63 7.46
CA ILE A 760 12.39 19.46 8.12
C ILE A 760 12.24 19.97 9.55
N ILE A 761 12.33 19.06 10.51
CA ILE A 761 12.17 19.37 11.95
C ILE A 761 13.50 19.85 12.55
N ALA A 762 14.61 19.26 12.08
CA ALA A 762 15.94 19.59 12.59
C ALA A 762 16.99 19.42 11.49
N ARG A 763 18.06 20.20 11.55
CA ARG A 763 19.20 20.09 10.63
C ARG A 763 20.51 20.50 11.30
N GLY A 764 21.56 19.91 10.89
CA GLY A 764 22.91 20.18 11.46
C GLY A 764 23.56 18.93 12.03
N UNK A 765 24.55 19.09 12.64
CA UNK A 765 25.27 17.93 13.19
C UNK A 765 24.58 17.48 14.49
N UNK A 766 24.86 17.46 15.55
CA UNK A 766 24.36 17.12 16.80
C UNK A 766 23.19 18.00 17.29
N UNK A 767 22.84 18.87 16.66
CA UNK A 767 21.73 19.71 16.86
C UNK A 767 20.36 19.03 16.84
N UNK A 768 20.22 18.02 16.36
CA UNK A 768 19.10 17.19 16.41
C UNK A 768 18.80 16.67 17.77
N THR A 769 19.72 16.42 18.52
CA THR A 769 19.57 15.91 19.90
C THR A 769 18.93 16.89 20.91
N HIS A 770 18.90 18.14 20.59
CA HIS A 770 18.32 19.21 21.46
C HIS A 770 16.89 19.59 21.02
N ASN A 771 16.41 19.08 19.89
CA ASN A 771 15.06 19.39 19.40
C ASN A 771 14.06 18.34 19.95
N GLU A 772 13.13 18.78 20.78
CA GLU A 772 12.12 17.92 21.43
C GLU A 772 11.15 17.28 20.43
N LYS A 773 10.98 17.88 19.24
CA LYS A 773 10.10 17.35 18.18
C LYS A 773 10.80 16.26 17.34
N SER A 774 12.14 16.16 17.46
CA SER A 774 12.92 15.17 16.70
C SER A 774 12.96 13.83 17.45
N TYR A 775 12.26 12.84 16.91
CA TYR A 775 12.36 11.46 17.43
C TYR A 775 13.78 10.91 17.22
N THR A 776 14.35 11.11 16.02
CA THR A 776 15.74 10.72 15.73
C THR A 776 16.69 11.32 16.77
N GLY A 777 16.52 12.61 17.08
CA GLY A 777 17.32 13.32 18.08
C GLY A 777 17.23 12.68 19.47
N LYS A 778 16.06 12.27 19.90
CA LYS A 778 15.83 11.61 21.20
C LYS A 778 16.60 10.29 21.31
N TYR A 779 16.54 9.44 20.28
CA TYR A 779 17.23 8.14 20.26
C TYR A 779 18.74 8.33 20.10
N LEU A 780 19.18 9.24 19.23
CA LEU A 780 20.60 9.55 19.02
C LEU A 780 21.26 10.06 20.31
N LYS A 781 20.54 10.84 21.12
CA LYS A 781 21.03 11.34 22.43
C LYS A 781 21.35 10.17 23.38
N LYS A 782 20.58 9.10 23.35
CA LYS A 782 20.84 7.89 24.16
C LYS A 782 22.10 7.18 23.67
N THR A 783 22.25 7.02 22.36
CA THR A 783 23.40 6.37 21.72
C THR A 783 24.71 7.14 21.98
N LEU A 784 24.67 8.48 21.99
CA LEU A 784 25.84 9.34 22.24
C LEU A 784 26.28 9.32 23.70
N LYS A 785 25.40 8.88 24.63
CA LYS A 785 25.73 8.78 26.07
C LYS A 785 26.28 7.39 26.45
N LYS A 786 25.96 6.34 25.66
CA LYS A 786 26.51 4.99 25.79
C LYS A 786 28.00 5.01 25.33
#